data_e92cc220bbd9495656bbd7e87f1c64d8
#
_entry.id   e92cc220bbd9495656bbd7e87f1c64d8
#
_cell.length_a   1.000
_cell.length_b   1.000
_cell.length_c   1.000
_cell.angle_alpha   90.00
_cell.angle_beta   90.00
_cell.angle_gamma   90.00
#
_symmetry.space_group_name_H-M   'P 1'
#
loop_
_entity.id
_entity.type
_entity.pdbx_description
1 polymer ?
#
loop_
_entity_poly.entity_id
_entity_poly.type
_entity_poly.pdbx_seq_one_letter_code
_entity_poly.pdbx_strand_id
1 'polypeptide(L)'
;MASINASSDPLYVIDGYPSNEDLMLSPEDIESIEVLKDAASAAIYGSRAAGGVVLITTKRGKEGKAKVNYNFQFSVNQLAKKVKLLNSAQFADLVVDGRNNAYKNLMVNAGKAWDDAYFSDTNDVRAQRLGSSNSAAMIPEFLYDFENQRVITPEYDTDWQDELYRNAPSQRHHISVNGGTDKIRYEVSAAYQNQEGIILSTGQRRLNLRGNLDIQVSSKFKVGANFSNTSNWNREVEEGRFDHGPILGALIYAPIFRCYDENGQLVKGEMTSYSSNYGFQQIENPVALATETKIRRNGVRNTYNLTASYEPLKDLFLKANLGMYNYSEKYEFYRPTSLSSGANLPGTDQAKAAANSIARTSLQSDYLAEFTANYNKSWNQVHNFSGVAGYSIQKNMYDILGVKATGYQDDHITEVTGHGADPSDITLNSTSKSNWTMISYFTRLNYNFANKYYLTASFRGDASSLFGPENRWGYFPSISAAWTVSNEDFYKAAFGDSSSLKVRASWGMSGNNNIGNYQYAAVMNSPSGTVIGNGTIVSAMYPGGVKDNAIGWESTSQYNVGVDLGLFNNRLAISANYYLSHTQDLLFEQPVSAISGATSMLTNLPNSKIRNTGCDIQVDGRVLSGKDYSFNISGNISVNRNKVLELDGGNTIITNGAERSYKTHITMEGQPIGMFYGFKVIGMVTEADMAGIQADDAVYKANGNKFPEGYKLKGPARSLSQSIALQPGDIYFEDVNGDGVVDDNDKTVIGNPHPKFTYGLNLSGSYKDFDMSASFNGSYGNKVLDGQDYYLFNMEGSGNQYVEADQRYRDVENPGNGWVYKASRGGTQSNSTRLSTFYLQDGSFFRCTNISVGYTFSNVKNWSKGVISNLRVYVAADNLFTISKYKGYNPEVDYNDGANLTPGVDYGKYPLVRAYNMGLQLTF
;
A
#
# COMPACT_ATOMS: atom_id res chain seq x y z
N MET A 1 -2.84 -1.55 -13.56
CA MET A 1 -3.50 -2.80 -13.12
C MET A 1 -3.75 -3.67 -14.32
N ALA A 2 -3.05 -4.77 -14.44
CA ALA A 2 -3.15 -5.68 -15.58
C ALA A 2 -3.93 -6.96 -15.21
N SER A 3 -4.15 -7.24 -13.94
CA SER A 3 -4.81 -8.43 -13.43
C SER A 3 -5.90 -8.08 -12.42
N ILE A 4 -6.78 -9.03 -12.12
CA ILE A 4 -7.80 -8.94 -11.07
C ILE A 4 -7.23 -9.47 -9.75
N ASN A 5 -6.80 -10.71 -9.69
CA ASN A 5 -6.31 -11.37 -8.48
C ASN A 5 -4.81 -11.65 -8.45
N ALA A 6 -4.17 -11.75 -9.63
CA ALA A 6 -2.72 -11.91 -9.66
C ALA A 6 -2.02 -10.58 -9.37
N SER A 7 -0.90 -10.61 -8.63
CA SER A 7 -0.15 -9.39 -8.34
C SER A 7 0.32 -8.70 -9.63
N SER A 8 0.24 -7.38 -9.62
CA SER A 8 0.74 -6.50 -10.69
C SER A 8 2.09 -5.87 -10.33
N ASP A 9 2.79 -6.37 -9.30
CA ASP A 9 4.09 -5.87 -8.87
C ASP A 9 5.15 -6.06 -9.95
N PRO A 10 6.10 -5.12 -10.09
CA PRO A 10 7.19 -5.25 -11.04
C PRO A 10 8.17 -6.35 -10.61
N LEU A 11 8.79 -6.98 -11.60
CA LEU A 11 9.93 -7.86 -11.37
C LEU A 11 11.19 -7.02 -11.13
N TYR A 12 11.86 -7.22 -10.01
CA TYR A 12 13.19 -6.65 -9.78
C TYR A 12 14.28 -7.58 -10.32
N VAL A 13 15.23 -7.01 -11.05
CA VAL A 13 16.40 -7.75 -11.54
C VAL A 13 17.65 -7.02 -11.05
N ILE A 14 18.35 -7.62 -10.09
CA ILE A 14 19.50 -7.02 -9.44
C ILE A 14 20.78 -7.75 -9.88
N ASP A 15 21.65 -7.07 -10.64
CA ASP A 15 22.85 -7.65 -11.25
C ASP A 15 22.60 -8.95 -12.03
N GLY A 16 21.42 -9.09 -12.65
CA GLY A 16 21.01 -10.26 -13.41
C GLY A 16 20.29 -11.34 -12.59
N TYR A 17 20.07 -11.12 -11.31
CA TYR A 17 19.25 -12.02 -10.46
C TYR A 17 17.80 -11.51 -10.37
N PRO A 18 16.80 -12.27 -10.86
CA PRO A 18 15.40 -11.88 -10.79
C PRO A 18 14.81 -12.18 -9.41
N SER A 19 14.16 -11.19 -8.81
CA SER A 19 13.47 -11.28 -7.51
C SER A 19 12.12 -10.58 -7.58
N ASN A 20 11.11 -11.10 -6.92
CA ASN A 20 9.83 -10.41 -6.74
C ASN A 20 9.84 -9.45 -5.54
N GLU A 21 10.92 -9.41 -4.77
CA GLU A 21 11.06 -8.59 -3.58
C GLU A 21 12.21 -7.60 -3.72
N ASP A 22 12.07 -6.44 -3.07
CA ASP A 22 13.19 -5.54 -2.83
C ASP A 22 14.20 -6.22 -1.88
N LEU A 23 15.44 -6.36 -2.35
CA LEU A 23 16.52 -6.96 -1.55
C LEU A 23 17.08 -6.00 -0.48
N MET A 24 16.43 -4.89 -0.23
CA MET A 24 16.83 -3.87 0.75
C MET A 24 18.29 -3.41 0.61
N LEU A 25 18.71 -3.15 -0.62
CA LEU A 25 20.04 -2.65 -0.92
C LEU A 25 20.28 -1.27 -0.29
N SER A 26 21.54 -0.99 0.03
CA SER A 26 21.95 0.38 0.36
C SER A 26 21.91 1.24 -0.92
N PRO A 27 21.25 2.42 -0.92
CA PRO A 27 21.19 3.29 -2.10
C PRO A 27 22.58 3.68 -2.62
N GLU A 28 23.56 3.79 -1.73
CA GLU A 28 24.96 4.12 -2.07
C GLU A 28 25.66 3.03 -2.89
N ASP A 29 25.15 1.80 -2.88
CA ASP A 29 25.69 0.69 -3.67
C ASP A 29 25.11 0.63 -5.09
N ILE A 30 24.08 1.42 -5.39
CA ILE A 30 23.40 1.42 -6.69
C ILE A 30 24.14 2.32 -7.67
N GLU A 31 24.42 1.80 -8.86
CA GLU A 31 24.97 2.56 -10.00
C GLU A 31 23.84 3.13 -10.87
N SER A 32 22.84 2.28 -11.24
CA SER A 32 21.69 2.70 -12.05
C SER A 32 20.42 1.92 -11.71
N ILE A 33 19.28 2.57 -11.95
CA ILE A 33 17.95 1.95 -11.93
C ILE A 33 17.31 2.26 -13.27
N GLU A 34 16.88 1.22 -13.97
CA GLU A 34 16.21 1.31 -15.26
C GLU A 34 14.85 0.60 -15.19
N VAL A 35 13.79 1.22 -15.70
CA VAL A 35 12.45 0.65 -15.67
C VAL A 35 12.02 0.31 -17.08
N LEU A 36 11.82 -0.98 -17.34
CA LEU A 36 11.30 -1.51 -18.60
C LEU A 36 9.78 -1.58 -18.52
N LYS A 37 9.10 -0.65 -19.19
CA LYS A 37 7.65 -0.49 -19.11
C LYS A 37 6.90 -1.19 -20.23
N ASP A 38 7.56 -1.54 -21.32
CA ASP A 38 6.94 -2.17 -22.49
C ASP A 38 7.27 -3.65 -22.61
N ALA A 39 6.31 -4.43 -23.14
CA ALA A 39 6.43 -5.88 -23.26
C ALA A 39 7.60 -6.33 -24.13
N ALA A 40 8.02 -5.56 -25.14
CA ALA A 40 9.14 -5.94 -26.00
C ALA A 40 10.49 -5.79 -25.30
N SER A 41 10.68 -4.74 -24.49
CA SER A 41 11.87 -4.57 -23.66
C SER A 41 11.93 -5.61 -22.54
N ALA A 42 10.79 -5.88 -21.91
CA ALA A 42 10.66 -6.79 -20.79
C ALA A 42 10.61 -8.27 -21.18
N ALA A 43 10.38 -8.59 -22.47
CA ALA A 43 10.15 -9.96 -22.98
C ALA A 43 11.26 -10.98 -22.62
N ILE A 44 12.51 -10.53 -22.48
CA ILE A 44 13.62 -11.42 -22.11
C ILE A 44 13.49 -11.92 -20.66
N TYR A 45 12.79 -11.18 -19.81
CA TYR A 45 12.53 -11.54 -18.41
C TYR A 45 11.24 -12.35 -18.24
N GLY A 46 10.47 -12.50 -19.32
CA GLY A 46 9.40 -13.48 -19.50
C GLY A 46 8.10 -13.18 -18.78
N SER A 47 7.51 -14.24 -18.32
CA SER A 47 6.15 -14.34 -17.76
C SER A 47 5.91 -13.52 -16.48
N ARG A 48 6.95 -13.08 -15.81
CA ARG A 48 6.85 -12.24 -14.60
C ARG A 48 6.93 -10.74 -14.89
N ALA A 49 7.04 -10.37 -16.18
CA ALA A 49 7.23 -8.98 -16.60
C ALA A 49 5.93 -8.23 -16.90
N ALA A 50 4.76 -8.81 -16.62
CA ALA A 50 3.46 -8.16 -16.85
C ALA A 50 3.29 -6.84 -16.08
N GLY A 51 3.85 -6.73 -14.87
CA GLY A 51 3.92 -5.51 -14.07
C GLY A 51 5.07 -4.57 -14.46
N GLY A 52 5.87 -4.91 -15.48
CA GLY A 52 7.12 -4.24 -15.82
C GLY A 52 8.33 -4.86 -15.13
N VAL A 53 9.54 -4.37 -15.48
CA VAL A 53 10.80 -4.84 -14.90
C VAL A 53 11.62 -3.66 -14.40
N VAL A 54 12.11 -3.72 -13.18
CA VAL A 54 13.04 -2.75 -12.60
C VAL A 54 14.43 -3.38 -12.57
N LEU A 55 15.31 -2.90 -13.46
CA LEU A 55 16.70 -3.32 -13.50
C LEU A 55 17.53 -2.47 -12.55
N ILE A 56 18.20 -3.11 -11.62
CA ILE A 56 19.11 -2.46 -10.68
C ILE A 56 20.51 -2.98 -10.94
N THR A 57 21.37 -2.08 -11.37
CA THR A 57 22.80 -2.35 -11.52
C THR A 57 23.53 -1.75 -10.35
N THR A 58 24.36 -2.55 -9.72
CA THR A 58 25.14 -2.07 -8.58
C THR A 58 26.54 -1.66 -9.00
N LYS A 59 27.17 -0.82 -8.17
CA LYS A 59 28.53 -0.35 -8.36
C LYS A 59 29.50 -1.51 -8.46
N ARG A 60 30.46 -1.40 -9.37
CA ARG A 60 31.51 -2.41 -9.60
C ARG A 60 32.91 -1.79 -9.48
N GLY A 61 33.90 -2.62 -9.24
CA GLY A 61 35.29 -2.20 -9.23
C GLY A 61 35.69 -1.59 -10.54
N LYS A 62 36.48 -0.51 -10.47
CA LYS A 62 37.07 0.19 -11.62
C LYS A 62 38.59 -0.01 -11.62
N GLU A 63 39.19 -0.04 -12.78
CA GLU A 63 40.65 -0.08 -12.89
C GLU A 63 41.26 1.19 -12.28
N GLY A 64 42.29 1.00 -11.46
CA GLY A 64 42.98 2.08 -10.78
C GLY A 64 43.34 1.72 -9.34
N LYS A 65 43.97 2.68 -8.66
CA LYS A 65 44.28 2.56 -7.23
C LYS A 65 43.01 2.40 -6.43
N ALA A 66 43.09 1.65 -5.35
CA ALA A 66 42.00 1.52 -4.41
C ALA A 66 41.54 2.88 -3.87
N LYS A 67 40.23 3.12 -3.92
CA LYS A 67 39.57 4.31 -3.36
C LYS A 67 38.66 3.88 -2.24
N VAL A 68 38.77 4.57 -1.11
CA VAL A 68 37.88 4.37 0.03
C VAL A 68 36.88 5.52 0.04
N ASN A 69 35.59 5.21 0.04
CA ASN A 69 34.52 6.18 0.19
C ASN A 69 33.84 5.97 1.53
N TYR A 70 33.57 7.06 2.23
CA TYR A 70 32.78 7.02 3.44
C TYR A 70 31.67 8.06 3.36
N ASN A 71 30.42 7.61 3.56
CA ASN A 71 29.25 8.47 3.61
C ASN A 71 28.62 8.36 5.01
N PHE A 72 28.31 9.50 5.59
CA PHE A 72 27.58 9.63 6.83
C PHE A 72 26.36 10.49 6.62
N GLN A 73 25.23 10.09 7.19
CA GLN A 73 24.01 10.89 7.24
C GLN A 73 23.41 10.78 8.64
N PHE A 74 23.08 11.93 9.20
CA PHE A 74 22.24 12.06 10.37
C PHE A 74 20.91 12.68 9.95
N SER A 75 19.81 12.18 10.52
CA SER A 75 18.47 12.64 10.20
C SER A 75 17.63 12.80 11.47
N VAL A 76 16.71 13.75 11.45
CA VAL A 76 15.63 13.89 12.43
C VAL A 76 14.32 13.67 11.68
N ASN A 77 13.61 12.62 12.06
CA ASN A 77 12.34 12.22 11.47
C ASN A 77 11.19 12.77 12.31
N GLN A 78 10.16 13.27 11.66
CA GLN A 78 8.98 13.87 12.29
C GLN A 78 7.72 13.42 11.58
N LEU A 79 6.57 13.46 12.27
CA LEU A 79 5.26 13.35 11.64
C LEU A 79 5.08 14.48 10.62
N ALA A 80 4.82 14.16 9.36
CA ALA A 80 4.72 15.18 8.30
C ALA A 80 3.49 16.08 8.44
N LYS A 81 2.38 15.53 8.96
CA LYS A 81 1.11 16.22 9.15
C LYS A 81 0.35 15.58 10.31
N LYS A 82 -0.21 16.38 11.21
CA LYS A 82 -1.22 15.93 12.19
C LYS A 82 -2.61 15.93 11.56
N VAL A 83 -3.44 15.02 12.01
CA VAL A 83 -4.89 15.02 11.75
C VAL A 83 -5.55 16.01 12.72
N LYS A 84 -6.43 16.85 12.21
CA LYS A 84 -7.15 17.83 13.03
C LYS A 84 -8.36 17.16 13.67
N LEU A 85 -8.34 17.07 15.00
CA LEU A 85 -9.38 16.46 15.81
C LEU A 85 -10.06 17.49 16.73
N LEU A 86 -11.18 17.11 17.33
CA LEU A 86 -11.85 17.90 18.37
C LEU A 86 -10.93 18.00 19.60
N ASN A 87 -10.92 19.17 20.24
CA ASN A 87 -10.39 19.34 21.58
C ASN A 87 -11.42 18.84 22.63
N SER A 88 -11.01 18.81 23.89
CA SER A 88 -11.86 18.26 24.97
C SER A 88 -13.19 18.99 25.13
N ALA A 89 -13.22 20.32 25.00
CA ALA A 89 -14.46 21.11 25.11
C ALA A 89 -15.42 20.81 23.93
N GLN A 90 -14.92 20.80 22.70
CA GLN A 90 -15.69 20.44 21.51
C GLN A 90 -16.19 19.00 21.56
N PHE A 91 -15.34 18.08 22.07
CA PHE A 91 -15.72 16.68 22.24
C PHE A 91 -16.82 16.51 23.30
N ALA A 92 -16.72 17.18 24.47
CA ALA A 92 -17.74 17.14 25.50
C ALA A 92 -19.10 17.64 24.97
N ASP A 93 -19.10 18.72 24.22
CA ASP A 93 -20.28 19.27 23.56
C ASP A 93 -20.91 18.28 22.54
N LEU A 94 -20.06 17.61 21.72
CA LEU A 94 -20.53 16.54 20.83
C LEU A 94 -21.16 15.36 21.59
N VAL A 95 -20.54 14.96 22.71
CA VAL A 95 -21.06 13.86 23.55
C VAL A 95 -22.45 14.21 24.08
N VAL A 96 -22.62 15.40 24.64
CA VAL A 96 -23.91 15.84 25.22
C VAL A 96 -24.98 15.88 24.13
N ASP A 97 -24.72 16.49 22.96
CA ASP A 97 -25.66 16.49 21.85
C ASP A 97 -26.00 15.07 21.39
N GLY A 98 -24.99 14.22 21.23
CA GLY A 98 -25.18 12.84 20.77
C GLY A 98 -26.04 12.01 21.74
N ARG A 99 -25.91 12.23 23.05
CA ARG A 99 -26.72 11.56 24.07
C ARG A 99 -28.15 12.12 24.14
N ASN A 100 -28.32 13.42 24.00
CA ASN A 100 -29.62 14.06 23.93
C ASN A 100 -30.45 13.58 22.74
N ASN A 101 -29.87 13.59 21.57
CA ASN A 101 -30.53 13.11 20.36
C ASN A 101 -30.83 11.60 20.41
N ALA A 102 -29.93 10.81 21.00
CA ALA A 102 -30.18 9.38 21.21
C ALA A 102 -31.31 9.16 22.18
N TYR A 103 -31.41 9.94 23.28
CA TYR A 103 -32.49 9.88 24.21
C TYR A 103 -33.84 10.15 23.54
N LYS A 104 -33.95 11.24 22.76
CA LYS A 104 -35.16 11.56 21.97
C LYS A 104 -35.51 10.40 21.03
N ASN A 105 -34.56 9.90 20.30
CA ASN A 105 -34.75 8.80 19.34
C ASN A 105 -35.24 7.52 20.03
N LEU A 106 -34.67 7.16 21.16
CA LEU A 106 -35.08 5.97 21.93
C LEU A 106 -36.50 6.11 22.48
N MET A 107 -36.87 7.29 22.96
CA MET A 107 -38.25 7.56 23.43
C MET A 107 -39.26 7.43 22.27
N VAL A 108 -38.99 8.08 21.15
CA VAL A 108 -39.86 8.04 19.97
C VAL A 108 -39.96 6.62 19.39
N ASN A 109 -38.87 5.87 19.32
CA ASN A 109 -38.88 4.48 18.86
C ASN A 109 -39.70 3.55 19.75
N ALA A 110 -39.71 3.83 21.06
CA ALA A 110 -40.52 3.07 22.00
C ALA A 110 -42.01 3.48 21.97
N GLY A 111 -42.40 4.38 21.04
CA GLY A 111 -43.76 4.90 20.97
C GLY A 111 -44.19 5.80 22.17
N LYS A 112 -43.18 6.33 22.90
CA LYS A 112 -43.39 7.22 24.02
C LYS A 112 -43.48 8.68 23.58
N ALA A 113 -44.28 9.49 24.28
CA ALA A 113 -44.36 10.93 23.99
C ALA A 113 -43.04 11.60 24.26
N TRP A 114 -42.68 12.57 23.40
CA TRP A 114 -41.50 13.39 23.55
C TRP A 114 -41.87 14.85 23.80
N ASP A 115 -41.15 15.50 24.71
CA ASP A 115 -41.18 16.92 24.95
C ASP A 115 -39.72 17.41 25.03
N ASP A 116 -39.41 18.52 24.38
CA ASP A 116 -38.04 19.04 24.36
C ASP A 116 -37.57 19.49 25.78
N ALA A 117 -38.48 19.70 26.74
CA ALA A 117 -38.13 19.87 28.14
C ALA A 117 -37.42 18.65 28.76
N TYR A 118 -37.55 17.46 28.16
CA TYR A 118 -36.87 16.22 28.63
C TYR A 118 -35.37 16.23 28.38
N PHE A 119 -34.83 17.16 27.59
CA PHE A 119 -33.36 17.31 27.48
C PHE A 119 -32.73 17.67 28.83
N SER A 120 -33.48 18.30 29.76
CA SER A 120 -33.01 18.60 31.10
C SER A 120 -33.05 17.43 32.09
N ASP A 121 -33.63 16.30 31.71
CA ASP A 121 -33.73 15.12 32.57
C ASP A 121 -32.35 14.62 33.02
N THR A 122 -32.19 14.34 34.30
CA THR A 122 -31.01 13.63 34.84
C THR A 122 -30.95 12.20 34.33
N ASN A 123 -29.81 11.53 34.47
CA ASN A 123 -29.65 10.15 34.01
C ASN A 123 -30.66 9.18 34.67
N ASP A 124 -30.98 9.36 35.93
CA ASP A 124 -32.00 8.56 36.63
C ASP A 124 -33.38 8.74 36.01
N VAL A 125 -33.75 9.99 35.69
CA VAL A 125 -35.04 10.29 35.05
C VAL A 125 -35.08 9.75 33.64
N ARG A 126 -33.98 9.85 32.88
CA ARG A 126 -33.86 9.23 31.54
C ARG A 126 -34.04 7.72 31.59
N ALA A 127 -33.37 7.04 32.56
CA ALA A 127 -33.52 5.60 32.74
C ALA A 127 -34.98 5.22 33.13
N GLN A 128 -35.61 5.99 34.00
CA GLN A 128 -37.01 5.78 34.40
C GLN A 128 -37.96 5.94 33.21
N ARG A 129 -37.80 7.01 32.40
CA ARG A 129 -38.64 7.23 31.22
C ARG A 129 -38.42 6.18 30.14
N LEU A 130 -37.20 5.76 29.90
CA LEU A 130 -36.88 4.68 28.97
C LEU A 130 -37.34 3.32 29.47
N GLY A 131 -37.42 3.10 30.79
CA GLY A 131 -37.72 1.82 31.41
C GLY A 131 -36.48 0.98 31.74
N SER A 132 -35.33 1.45 31.38
CA SER A 132 -34.01 0.86 31.67
C SER A 132 -32.90 1.87 31.40
N SER A 133 -31.76 1.72 32.06
CA SER A 133 -30.56 2.47 31.71
C SER A 133 -30.07 2.07 30.30
N ASN A 134 -29.76 3.06 29.48
CA ASN A 134 -29.22 2.87 28.13
C ASN A 134 -28.04 3.82 27.91
N SER A 135 -26.86 3.26 27.85
CA SER A 135 -25.59 4.03 27.70
C SER A 135 -25.56 4.99 26.52
N ALA A 136 -26.39 4.76 25.49
CA ALA A 136 -26.54 5.68 24.39
C ALA A 136 -27.21 7.02 24.76
N ALA A 137 -28.05 7.01 25.80
CA ALA A 137 -28.81 8.17 26.27
C ALA A 137 -28.24 8.80 27.56
N MET A 138 -27.30 8.12 28.25
CA MET A 138 -26.75 8.62 29.51
C MET A 138 -25.61 9.61 29.23
N ILE A 139 -25.70 10.80 29.81
CA ILE A 139 -24.66 11.82 29.70
C ILE A 139 -23.66 11.63 30.85
N PRO A 140 -22.34 11.59 30.58
CA PRO A 140 -21.35 11.54 31.64
C PRO A 140 -21.47 12.76 32.57
N GLU A 141 -21.63 12.55 33.86
CA GLU A 141 -21.86 13.61 34.86
C GLU A 141 -20.63 14.53 35.01
N PHE A 142 -19.45 14.04 34.71
CA PHE A 142 -18.24 14.85 34.67
C PHE A 142 -18.14 15.74 33.42
N LEU A 143 -19.05 15.62 32.45
CA LEU A 143 -19.13 16.46 31.26
C LEU A 143 -20.34 17.38 31.24
N TYR A 144 -21.32 17.19 32.13
CA TYR A 144 -22.54 17.96 32.09
C TYR A 144 -23.10 18.26 33.48
N ASP A 145 -23.31 19.53 33.74
CA ASP A 145 -23.98 20.05 34.93
C ASP A 145 -25.49 20.08 34.69
N PHE A 146 -26.20 19.06 35.23
CA PHE A 146 -27.65 18.92 35.07
C PHE A 146 -28.42 20.01 35.79
N GLU A 147 -27.89 20.58 36.91
CA GLU A 147 -28.55 21.64 37.64
C GLU A 147 -28.55 22.94 36.85
N ASN A 148 -27.44 23.31 36.27
CA ASN A 148 -27.28 24.53 35.51
C ASN A 148 -27.42 24.33 33.99
N GLN A 149 -27.69 23.11 33.53
CA GLN A 149 -27.91 22.71 32.14
C GLN A 149 -26.80 23.18 31.19
N ARG A 150 -25.54 22.92 31.55
CA ARG A 150 -24.38 23.36 30.77
C ARG A 150 -23.31 22.28 30.68
N VAL A 151 -22.58 22.29 29.58
CA VAL A 151 -21.38 21.46 29.39
C VAL A 151 -20.31 21.91 30.38
N ILE A 152 -19.71 20.98 31.11
CA ILE A 152 -18.56 21.19 31.98
C ILE A 152 -17.29 21.16 31.11
N THR A 153 -16.41 22.13 31.28
CA THR A 153 -15.09 22.09 30.66
C THR A 153 -14.30 20.93 31.26
N PRO A 154 -13.87 19.93 30.46
CA PRO A 154 -13.09 18.81 30.96
C PRO A 154 -11.78 19.24 31.61
N GLU A 155 -11.31 18.46 32.56
CA GLU A 155 -10.06 18.70 33.28
C GLU A 155 -8.83 18.51 32.38
N TYR A 156 -8.91 17.56 31.45
CA TYR A 156 -7.83 17.22 30.53
C TYR A 156 -8.21 17.59 29.10
N ASP A 157 -7.17 17.94 28.30
CA ASP A 157 -7.25 18.15 26.86
C ASP A 157 -6.04 17.49 26.19
N THR A 158 -6.07 16.17 26.12
CA THR A 158 -4.94 15.36 25.69
C THR A 158 -4.90 15.26 24.17
N ASP A 159 -3.84 15.79 23.55
CA ASP A 159 -3.52 15.49 22.14
C ASP A 159 -2.79 14.14 22.05
N TRP A 160 -3.54 13.09 21.82
CA TRP A 160 -3.00 11.72 21.74
C TRP A 160 -1.98 11.52 20.63
N GLN A 161 -1.98 12.38 19.62
CA GLN A 161 -0.94 12.38 18.60
C GLN A 161 0.39 12.89 19.15
N ASP A 162 0.37 13.91 20.00
CA ASP A 162 1.61 14.39 20.68
C ASP A 162 2.16 13.38 21.67
N GLU A 163 1.28 12.62 22.33
CA GLU A 163 1.69 11.58 23.26
C GLU A 163 2.30 10.35 22.55
N LEU A 164 1.81 10.01 21.37
CA LEU A 164 2.25 8.83 20.62
C LEU A 164 3.46 9.08 19.72
N TYR A 165 3.53 10.26 19.08
CA TYR A 165 4.55 10.58 18.10
C TYR A 165 5.71 11.37 18.70
N ARG A 166 6.90 11.11 18.20
CA ARG A 166 8.13 11.78 18.62
C ARG A 166 8.98 12.24 17.44
N ASN A 167 9.89 13.20 17.72
CA ASN A 167 11.01 13.47 16.83
C ASN A 167 12.04 12.36 17.00
N ALA A 168 12.30 11.62 15.93
CA ALA A 168 13.09 10.39 15.98
C ALA A 168 14.42 10.55 15.24
N PRO A 169 15.58 10.35 15.93
CA PRO A 169 16.89 10.42 15.28
C PRO A 169 17.13 9.17 14.43
N SER A 170 17.86 9.36 13.34
CA SER A 170 18.35 8.31 12.47
C SER A 170 19.78 8.59 12.06
N GLN A 171 20.59 7.54 11.93
CA GLN A 171 21.95 7.65 11.42
C GLN A 171 22.24 6.54 10.43
N ARG A 172 22.98 6.89 9.38
CA ARG A 172 23.45 5.95 8.37
C ARG A 172 24.92 6.16 8.10
N HIS A 173 25.66 5.06 8.08
CA HIS A 173 27.06 5.00 7.76
C HIS A 173 27.25 4.05 6.60
N HIS A 174 27.98 4.45 5.58
CA HIS A 174 28.35 3.59 4.45
C HIS A 174 29.84 3.76 4.17
N ILE A 175 30.55 2.65 4.08
CA ILE A 175 31.93 2.60 3.68
C ILE A 175 32.06 1.67 2.48
N SER A 176 32.79 2.10 1.45
CA SER A 176 33.12 1.24 0.32
C SER A 176 34.56 1.37 -0.09
N VAL A 177 35.10 0.28 -0.59
CA VAL A 177 36.46 0.20 -1.18
C VAL A 177 36.32 -0.36 -2.57
N ASN A 178 36.71 0.39 -3.59
CA ASN A 178 36.73 -0.06 -4.97
C ASN A 178 38.11 0.16 -5.61
N GLY A 179 38.48 -0.75 -6.51
CA GLY A 179 39.77 -0.70 -7.18
C GLY A 179 39.96 -1.87 -8.14
N GLY A 180 41.13 -1.95 -8.72
CA GLY A 180 41.47 -3.10 -9.56
C GLY A 180 42.59 -2.86 -10.57
N THR A 181 42.90 -3.92 -11.26
CA THR A 181 43.80 -3.95 -12.42
C THR A 181 43.01 -4.33 -13.65
N ASP A 182 43.70 -4.46 -14.79
CA ASP A 182 43.15 -5.03 -16.02
C ASP A 182 42.58 -6.44 -15.83
N LYS A 183 43.11 -7.21 -14.86
CA LYS A 183 42.73 -8.60 -14.62
C LYS A 183 41.76 -8.80 -13.48
N ILE A 184 41.80 -7.98 -12.44
CA ILE A 184 40.96 -8.15 -11.23
C ILE A 184 40.38 -6.80 -10.88
N ARG A 185 39.08 -6.74 -10.75
CA ARG A 185 38.33 -5.56 -10.29
C ARG A 185 37.45 -5.96 -9.12
N TYR A 186 37.42 -5.14 -8.10
CA TYR A 186 36.64 -5.43 -6.90
C TYR A 186 35.96 -4.19 -6.33
N GLU A 187 34.83 -4.41 -5.70
CA GLU A 187 34.18 -3.46 -4.82
C GLU A 187 33.66 -4.21 -3.60
N VAL A 188 33.92 -3.66 -2.42
CA VAL A 188 33.38 -4.16 -1.14
C VAL A 188 32.80 -2.98 -0.41
N SER A 189 31.57 -3.15 0.10
CA SER A 189 30.90 -2.14 0.91
C SER A 189 30.29 -2.71 2.17
N ALA A 190 30.14 -1.83 3.17
CA ALA A 190 29.38 -2.06 4.39
C ALA A 190 28.55 -0.82 4.69
N ALA A 191 27.25 -1.01 4.93
CA ALA A 191 26.34 0.06 5.35
C ALA A 191 25.64 -0.34 6.65
N TYR A 192 25.65 0.58 7.61
CA TYR A 192 24.91 0.43 8.87
C TYR A 192 23.92 1.58 8.99
N GLN A 193 22.67 1.25 9.27
CA GLN A 193 21.60 2.20 9.55
C GLN A 193 20.97 1.88 10.90
N ASN A 194 20.76 2.91 11.72
CA ASN A 194 19.93 2.86 12.91
C ASN A 194 18.90 3.98 12.81
N GLN A 195 17.65 3.61 12.71
CA GLN A 195 16.53 4.52 12.54
C GLN A 195 15.52 4.30 13.66
N GLU A 196 15.38 5.25 14.54
CA GLU A 196 14.25 5.27 15.47
C GLU A 196 12.99 5.68 14.70
N GLY A 197 11.86 5.05 15.04
CA GLY A 197 10.56 5.39 14.45
C GLY A 197 9.93 6.60 15.11
N ILE A 198 9.06 7.29 14.37
CA ILE A 198 8.31 8.44 14.89
C ILE A 198 7.22 8.03 15.88
N ILE A 199 6.80 6.78 15.87
CA ILE A 199 5.92 6.20 16.90
C ILE A 199 6.79 5.67 18.03
N LEU A 200 6.38 5.87 19.26
CA LEU A 200 7.07 5.36 20.44
C LEU A 200 7.34 3.85 20.28
N SER A 201 8.46 3.37 20.82
CA SER A 201 8.92 1.98 20.79
C SER A 201 9.23 1.38 19.41
N THR A 202 8.95 2.07 18.31
CA THR A 202 9.28 1.58 16.97
C THR A 202 10.70 1.92 16.53
N GLY A 203 11.23 1.15 15.60
CA GLY A 203 12.54 1.43 15.01
C GLY A 203 13.09 0.28 14.19
N GLN A 204 14.10 0.58 13.38
CA GLN A 204 14.80 -0.37 12.54
C GLN A 204 16.32 -0.22 12.66
N ARG A 205 17.03 -1.32 12.77
CA ARG A 205 18.47 -1.40 12.55
C ARG A 205 18.74 -2.28 11.34
N ARG A 206 19.67 -1.88 10.49
CA ARG A 206 20.00 -2.62 9.29
C ARG A 206 21.52 -2.59 9.07
N LEU A 207 22.06 -3.76 8.73
CA LEU A 207 23.44 -3.93 8.28
C LEU A 207 23.40 -4.55 6.87
N ASN A 208 24.03 -3.87 5.92
CA ASN A 208 24.23 -4.37 4.57
C ASN A 208 25.74 -4.62 4.38
N LEU A 209 26.09 -5.80 3.90
CA LEU A 209 27.44 -6.15 3.47
C LEU A 209 27.38 -6.59 2.01
N ARG A 210 28.29 -6.08 1.21
CA ARG A 210 28.31 -6.39 -0.22
C ARG A 210 29.72 -6.55 -0.74
N GLY A 211 29.91 -7.44 -1.71
CA GLY A 211 31.14 -7.63 -2.42
C GLY A 211 30.92 -8.00 -3.88
N ASN A 212 31.62 -7.33 -4.78
CA ASN A 212 31.67 -7.63 -6.21
C ASN A 212 33.11 -7.91 -6.60
N LEU A 213 33.34 -8.98 -7.35
CA LEU A 213 34.63 -9.38 -7.84
C LEU A 213 34.52 -9.82 -9.30
N ASP A 214 35.27 -9.17 -10.18
CA ASP A 214 35.39 -9.53 -11.59
C ASP A 214 36.86 -9.94 -11.85
N ILE A 215 37.08 -11.14 -12.41
CA ILE A 215 38.39 -11.69 -12.74
C ILE A 215 38.46 -12.05 -14.20
N GLN A 216 39.41 -11.44 -14.92
CA GLN A 216 39.78 -11.84 -16.26
C GLN A 216 40.84 -12.92 -16.16
N VAL A 217 40.42 -14.20 -16.16
CA VAL A 217 41.32 -15.34 -15.99
C VAL A 217 42.24 -15.52 -17.18
N SER A 218 41.71 -15.33 -18.38
CA SER A 218 42.44 -15.29 -19.64
C SER A 218 41.77 -14.33 -20.63
N SER A 219 42.37 -14.10 -21.79
CA SER A 219 41.78 -13.27 -22.85
C SER A 219 40.38 -13.73 -23.28
N LYS A 220 40.05 -15.02 -23.05
CA LYS A 220 38.80 -15.66 -23.46
C LYS A 220 37.87 -16.05 -22.29
N PHE A 221 38.36 -15.99 -21.05
CA PHE A 221 37.61 -16.50 -19.91
C PHE A 221 37.54 -15.46 -18.78
N LYS A 222 36.33 -15.12 -18.38
CA LYS A 222 36.05 -14.19 -17.31
C LYS A 222 35.12 -14.85 -16.26
N VAL A 223 35.37 -14.58 -14.98
CA VAL A 223 34.55 -15.03 -13.84
C VAL A 223 34.18 -13.81 -13.02
N GLY A 224 32.91 -13.76 -12.59
CA GLY A 224 32.42 -12.76 -11.67
C GLY A 224 31.74 -13.40 -10.46
N ALA A 225 31.86 -12.78 -9.31
CA ALA A 225 31.18 -13.19 -8.09
C ALA A 225 30.57 -11.97 -7.40
N ASN A 226 29.30 -12.03 -7.09
CA ASN A 226 28.60 -11.01 -6.32
C ASN A 226 28.04 -11.66 -5.05
N PHE A 227 28.21 -10.97 -3.94
CA PHE A 227 27.66 -11.34 -2.65
C PHE A 227 26.95 -10.12 -2.05
N SER A 228 25.78 -10.36 -1.45
CA SER A 228 25.07 -9.36 -0.66
C SER A 228 24.45 -10.02 0.57
N ASN A 229 24.68 -9.43 1.74
CA ASN A 229 24.00 -9.76 2.97
C ASN A 229 23.24 -8.53 3.48
N THR A 230 21.99 -8.71 3.87
CA THR A 230 21.21 -7.71 4.58
C THR A 230 20.64 -8.33 5.84
N SER A 231 21.05 -7.79 6.99
CA SER A 231 20.48 -8.15 8.29
C SER A 231 19.68 -7.00 8.84
N ASN A 232 18.44 -7.26 9.22
CA ASN A 232 17.54 -6.24 9.76
C ASN A 232 16.92 -6.68 11.08
N TRP A 233 16.72 -5.71 11.98
CA TRP A 233 16.09 -5.86 13.28
C TRP A 233 15.03 -4.76 13.41
N ASN A 234 13.77 -5.15 13.37
CA ASN A 234 12.64 -4.22 13.40
C ASN A 234 11.89 -4.35 14.72
N ARG A 235 11.46 -3.21 15.24
CA ARG A 235 10.44 -3.07 16.28
C ARG A 235 9.25 -2.37 15.62
N GLU A 236 8.11 -3.04 15.65
CA GLU A 236 6.91 -2.64 14.92
C GLU A 236 5.74 -2.38 15.88
N VAL A 237 4.66 -1.77 15.39
CA VAL A 237 3.36 -1.68 16.06
C VAL A 237 2.29 -2.28 15.15
N GLU A 238 1.15 -2.64 15.69
CA GLU A 238 0.00 -3.04 14.88
C GLU A 238 -0.57 -1.84 14.12
N GLU A 239 -0.89 -2.05 12.86
CA GLU A 239 -1.53 -1.07 11.98
C GLU A 239 -2.99 -1.43 11.72
N GLY A 240 -3.82 -0.46 11.42
CA GLY A 240 -5.14 -0.67 10.83
C GLY A 240 -6.25 -1.18 11.74
N ARG A 241 -6.01 -1.36 13.04
CA ARG A 241 -7.05 -1.81 13.98
C ARG A 241 -7.28 -0.78 15.07
N PHE A 242 -8.55 -0.38 15.25
CA PHE A 242 -8.89 0.63 16.26
C PHE A 242 -8.69 0.12 17.70
N ASP A 243 -8.94 -1.16 17.94
CA ASP A 243 -8.92 -1.79 19.26
C ASP A 243 -7.50 -2.24 19.70
N HIS A 244 -6.59 -2.40 18.76
CA HIS A 244 -5.23 -2.88 19.00
C HIS A 244 -4.16 -2.01 18.35
N GLY A 245 -4.49 -1.23 17.30
CA GLY A 245 -3.57 -0.37 16.59
C GLY A 245 -3.40 1.00 17.25
N PRO A 246 -2.19 1.36 17.70
CA PRO A 246 -1.96 2.64 18.36
C PRO A 246 -2.16 3.85 17.44
N ILE A 247 -1.96 3.70 16.12
CA ILE A 247 -2.10 4.80 15.14
C ILE A 247 -3.54 5.28 15.07
N LEU A 248 -4.47 4.37 14.78
CA LEU A 248 -5.89 4.69 14.73
C LEU A 248 -6.44 4.96 16.14
N GLY A 249 -5.90 4.26 17.14
CA GLY A 249 -6.19 4.50 18.55
C GLY A 249 -5.96 5.94 18.96
N ALA A 250 -4.83 6.54 18.59
CA ALA A 250 -4.51 7.94 18.91
C ALA A 250 -5.43 8.96 18.24
N LEU A 251 -6.12 8.57 17.16
CA LEU A 251 -7.13 9.44 16.54
C LEU A 251 -8.50 9.31 17.20
N ILE A 252 -8.84 8.13 17.72
CA ILE A 252 -10.16 7.81 18.25
C ILE A 252 -10.24 8.04 19.76
N TYR A 253 -9.15 7.86 20.51
CA TYR A 253 -9.17 7.98 21.96
C TYR A 253 -9.62 9.39 22.37
N ALA A 254 -10.57 9.47 23.32
CA ALA A 254 -11.20 10.74 23.69
C ALA A 254 -10.19 11.69 24.37
N PRO A 255 -10.19 12.99 24.03
CA PRO A 255 -9.21 13.95 24.54
C PRO A 255 -9.45 14.33 26.01
N ILE A 256 -10.59 13.94 26.57
CA ILE A 256 -10.99 14.19 27.96
C ILE A 256 -10.29 13.28 28.97
N PHE A 257 -9.59 12.25 28.51
CA PHE A 257 -8.85 11.30 29.34
C PHE A 257 -7.35 11.61 29.34
N ARG A 258 -6.70 11.32 30.45
CA ARG A 258 -5.27 11.54 30.63
C ARG A 258 -4.42 10.38 30.12
N CYS A 259 -3.22 10.66 29.62
CA CYS A 259 -2.28 9.62 29.21
C CYS A 259 -1.55 8.99 30.40
N TYR A 260 -1.14 9.81 31.36
CA TYR A 260 -0.37 9.42 32.54
C TYR A 260 -1.07 9.85 33.83
N ASP A 261 -0.87 9.08 34.87
CA ASP A 261 -1.27 9.46 36.23
C ASP A 261 -0.28 10.47 36.85
N GLU A 262 -0.55 10.89 38.11
CA GLU A 262 0.29 11.83 38.85
C GLU A 262 1.72 11.30 39.13
N ASN A 263 1.91 9.97 39.05
CA ASN A 263 3.19 9.31 39.25
C ASN A 263 3.93 9.06 37.92
N GLY A 264 3.38 9.52 36.82
CA GLY A 264 3.92 9.30 35.47
C GLY A 264 3.72 7.86 34.94
N GLN A 265 2.78 7.11 35.52
CA GLN A 265 2.42 5.78 35.01
C GLN A 265 1.30 5.90 33.97
N LEU A 266 1.34 5.06 32.94
CA LEU A 266 0.30 5.01 31.92
C LEU A 266 -1.07 4.65 32.53
N VAL A 267 -2.07 5.49 32.26
CA VAL A 267 -3.45 5.20 32.64
C VAL A 267 -4.05 4.27 31.58
N LYS A 268 -4.43 3.07 32.01
CA LYS A 268 -4.91 2.00 31.12
C LYS A 268 -6.38 1.68 31.37
N GLY A 269 -7.12 1.38 30.28
CA GLY A 269 -8.52 0.98 30.32
C GLY A 269 -9.49 2.06 30.78
N GLU A 270 -9.07 3.32 30.94
CA GLU A 270 -9.92 4.37 31.50
C GLU A 270 -11.16 4.62 30.63
N MET A 271 -10.97 4.86 29.33
CA MET A 271 -12.09 5.06 28.38
C MET A 271 -13.01 3.84 28.33
N THR A 272 -12.44 2.63 28.35
CA THR A 272 -13.18 1.37 28.38
C THR A 272 -14.04 1.23 29.64
N SER A 273 -13.57 1.72 30.81
CA SER A 273 -14.31 1.65 32.06
C SER A 273 -15.64 2.41 32.01
N TYR A 274 -15.74 3.44 31.20
CA TYR A 274 -16.95 4.24 31.01
C TYR A 274 -17.84 3.73 29.86
N SER A 275 -17.45 2.64 29.15
CA SER A 275 -18.18 2.17 27.96
C SER A 275 -19.58 1.64 28.31
N SER A 276 -19.74 0.88 29.38
CA SER A 276 -21.01 0.31 29.80
C SER A 276 -22.04 1.36 30.24
N ASN A 277 -21.59 2.41 30.94
CA ASN A 277 -22.45 3.42 31.51
C ASN A 277 -22.78 4.54 30.50
N TYR A 278 -21.80 4.93 29.69
CA TYR A 278 -21.90 6.12 28.84
C TYR A 278 -21.63 5.86 27.36
N GLY A 279 -21.37 4.60 26.95
CA GLY A 279 -21.24 4.21 25.58
C GLY A 279 -19.95 4.72 24.89
N PHE A 280 -18.86 4.94 25.64
CA PHE A 280 -17.58 5.22 25.05
C PHE A 280 -17.00 3.99 24.33
N GLN A 281 -16.10 4.21 23.39
CA GLN A 281 -15.45 3.15 22.64
C GLN A 281 -14.57 2.29 23.57
N GLN A 282 -14.61 0.98 23.37
CA GLN A 282 -13.78 0.02 24.09
C GLN A 282 -12.40 -0.06 23.46
N ILE A 283 -11.52 0.84 23.87
CA ILE A 283 -10.17 0.99 23.28
C ILE A 283 -9.17 1.29 24.40
N GLU A 284 -7.97 0.74 24.27
CA GLU A 284 -6.89 0.95 25.21
C GLU A 284 -6.13 2.25 24.91
N ASN A 285 -5.46 2.80 25.94
CA ASN A 285 -4.53 3.91 25.80
C ASN A 285 -3.53 3.62 24.65
N PRO A 286 -3.49 4.43 23.59
CA PRO A 286 -2.66 4.15 22.40
C PRO A 286 -1.15 4.18 22.69
N VAL A 287 -0.71 4.92 23.69
CA VAL A 287 0.68 4.93 24.16
C VAL A 287 1.02 3.61 24.86
N ALA A 288 0.09 3.08 25.67
CA ALA A 288 0.28 1.78 26.30
C ALA A 288 0.31 0.65 25.25
N LEU A 289 -0.56 0.71 24.23
CA LEU A 289 -0.52 -0.23 23.11
C LEU A 289 0.82 -0.21 22.39
N ALA A 290 1.38 0.97 22.11
CA ALA A 290 2.64 1.13 21.41
C ALA A 290 3.87 0.71 22.23
N THR A 291 3.83 0.90 23.55
CA THR A 291 4.99 0.71 24.40
C THR A 291 5.05 -0.65 25.08
N GLU A 292 3.87 -1.23 25.39
CA GLU A 292 3.79 -2.52 26.12
C GLU A 292 3.60 -3.73 25.19
N THR A 293 2.95 -3.57 24.03
CA THR A 293 2.89 -4.63 23.01
C THR A 293 4.26 -4.75 22.32
N LYS A 294 4.82 -5.96 22.29
CA LYS A 294 6.14 -6.22 21.70
C LYS A 294 5.96 -6.89 20.34
N ILE A 295 6.40 -6.25 19.28
CA ILE A 295 6.44 -6.81 17.92
C ILE A 295 7.87 -6.68 17.40
N ARG A 296 8.51 -7.80 17.14
CA ARG A 296 9.88 -7.86 16.62
C ARG A 296 9.92 -8.72 15.36
N ARG A 297 10.56 -8.19 14.35
CA ARG A 297 10.78 -8.89 13.08
C ARG A 297 12.24 -8.79 12.69
N ASN A 298 12.97 -9.87 12.85
CA ASN A 298 14.40 -9.94 12.57
C ASN A 298 14.62 -10.81 11.33
N GLY A 299 15.30 -10.27 10.34
CA GLY A 299 15.52 -10.97 9.07
C GLY A 299 16.95 -10.93 8.61
N VAL A 300 17.37 -11.99 7.93
CA VAL A 300 18.67 -12.06 7.25
C VAL A 300 18.43 -12.49 5.81
N ARG A 301 18.86 -11.67 4.86
CA ARG A 301 18.81 -11.93 3.42
C ARG A 301 20.22 -12.08 2.88
N ASN A 302 20.47 -13.17 2.17
CA ASN A 302 21.75 -13.43 1.51
C ASN A 302 21.50 -13.67 0.03
N THR A 303 22.23 -12.99 -0.82
CA THR A 303 22.25 -13.23 -2.26
C THR A 303 23.67 -13.56 -2.70
N TYR A 304 23.83 -14.64 -3.41
CA TYR A 304 25.07 -15.06 -4.03
C TYR A 304 24.85 -15.21 -5.54
N ASN A 305 25.72 -14.64 -6.34
CA ASN A 305 25.64 -14.76 -7.77
C ASN A 305 27.04 -15.00 -8.35
N LEU A 306 27.19 -16.12 -9.05
CA LEU A 306 28.42 -16.51 -9.75
C LEU A 306 28.20 -16.47 -11.24
N THR A 307 29.05 -15.76 -11.94
CA THR A 307 29.00 -15.65 -13.40
C THR A 307 30.28 -16.17 -14.02
N ALA A 308 30.17 -16.88 -15.12
CA ALA A 308 31.30 -17.29 -15.95
C ALA A 308 31.01 -16.93 -17.41
N SER A 309 31.96 -16.39 -18.12
CA SER A 309 31.84 -16.06 -19.52
C SER A 309 33.06 -16.59 -20.28
N TYR A 310 32.81 -17.38 -21.33
CA TYR A 310 33.84 -17.98 -22.16
C TYR A 310 33.64 -17.63 -23.64
N GLU A 311 34.66 -17.18 -24.32
CA GLU A 311 34.66 -16.88 -25.76
C GLU A 311 35.32 -18.01 -26.57
N PRO A 312 34.59 -19.09 -26.93
CA PRO A 312 35.15 -20.20 -27.70
C PRO A 312 35.57 -19.78 -29.11
N LEU A 313 34.75 -18.97 -29.75
CA LEU A 313 34.94 -18.41 -31.07
C LEU A 313 34.85 -16.90 -31.00
N LYS A 314 35.50 -16.19 -31.90
CA LYS A 314 35.42 -14.74 -31.98
C LYS A 314 33.97 -14.29 -32.09
N ASP A 315 33.59 -13.31 -31.26
CA ASP A 315 32.26 -12.72 -31.22
C ASP A 315 31.14 -13.63 -30.60
N LEU A 316 31.47 -14.86 -30.17
CA LEU A 316 30.54 -15.80 -29.48
C LEU A 316 30.93 -15.96 -28.02
N PHE A 317 30.03 -15.58 -27.10
CA PHE A 317 30.23 -15.70 -25.66
C PHE A 317 29.21 -16.67 -25.05
N LEU A 318 29.72 -17.74 -24.46
CA LEU A 318 28.91 -18.64 -23.61
C LEU A 318 28.98 -18.12 -22.18
N LYS A 319 27.83 -17.87 -21.58
CA LYS A 319 27.75 -17.37 -20.20
C LYS A 319 26.95 -18.34 -19.38
N ALA A 320 27.41 -18.57 -18.14
CA ALA A 320 26.68 -19.24 -17.07
C ALA A 320 26.47 -18.24 -15.93
N ASN A 321 25.26 -18.21 -15.39
CA ASN A 321 24.88 -17.42 -14.24
C ASN A 321 24.23 -18.35 -13.19
N LEU A 322 24.84 -18.46 -12.03
CA LEU A 322 24.34 -19.29 -10.92
C LEU A 322 24.02 -18.38 -9.76
N GLY A 323 22.74 -18.30 -9.43
CA GLY A 323 22.22 -17.46 -8.35
C GLY A 323 21.63 -18.26 -7.20
N MET A 324 21.81 -17.79 -5.99
CA MET A 324 21.18 -18.31 -4.78
C MET A 324 20.72 -17.15 -3.92
N TYR A 325 19.48 -17.21 -3.45
CA TYR A 325 18.91 -16.30 -2.46
C TYR A 325 18.40 -17.10 -1.28
N ASN A 326 18.74 -16.63 -0.08
CA ASN A 326 18.21 -17.17 1.17
C ASN A 326 17.68 -16.05 2.04
N TYR A 327 16.48 -16.23 2.55
CA TYR A 327 15.87 -15.36 3.54
C TYR A 327 15.47 -16.18 4.77
N SER A 328 15.87 -15.72 5.93
CA SER A 328 15.44 -16.24 7.23
C SER A 328 14.84 -15.12 8.04
N GLU A 329 13.63 -15.29 8.53
CA GLU A 329 12.92 -14.33 9.38
C GLU A 329 12.52 -14.99 10.69
N LYS A 330 12.72 -14.27 11.79
CA LYS A 330 12.14 -14.56 13.09
C LYS A 330 11.15 -13.44 13.44
N TYR A 331 9.89 -13.80 13.63
CA TYR A 331 8.83 -12.93 14.08
C TYR A 331 8.41 -13.28 15.49
N GLU A 332 8.35 -12.29 16.38
CA GLU A 332 7.93 -12.40 17.77
C GLU A 332 6.87 -11.34 18.06
N PHE A 333 5.75 -11.76 18.61
CA PHE A 333 4.66 -10.91 19.06
C PHE A 333 4.34 -11.25 20.51
N TYR A 334 4.08 -10.23 21.32
CA TYR A 334 3.53 -10.40 22.67
C TYR A 334 2.58 -9.27 23.02
N ARG A 335 1.34 -9.60 23.35
CA ARG A 335 0.38 -8.70 23.96
C ARG A 335 0.27 -9.02 25.45
N PRO A 336 0.54 -8.04 26.35
CA PRO A 336 0.58 -8.28 27.80
C PRO A 336 -0.80 -8.39 28.44
N THR A 337 -0.81 -8.96 29.66
CA THR A 337 -1.98 -9.08 30.54
C THR A 337 -2.42 -7.73 31.11
N SER A 338 -1.54 -6.75 31.08
CA SER A 338 -1.71 -5.40 31.61
C SER A 338 -2.55 -4.47 30.73
N LEU A 339 -2.96 -4.92 29.53
CA LEU A 339 -3.79 -4.12 28.61
C LEU A 339 -5.25 -4.59 28.63
N SER A 340 -6.18 -3.66 28.42
CA SER A 340 -7.61 -4.01 28.23
C SER A 340 -7.80 -4.80 26.93
N SER A 341 -8.85 -5.60 26.86
CA SER A 341 -9.24 -6.35 25.67
C SER A 341 -10.75 -6.21 25.42
N GLY A 342 -11.12 -5.42 24.43
CA GLY A 342 -12.53 -5.06 24.24
C GLY A 342 -13.11 -4.42 25.49
N ALA A 343 -14.21 -4.96 26.00
CA ALA A 343 -14.87 -4.51 27.25
C ALA A 343 -14.11 -4.87 28.53
N ASN A 344 -13.11 -5.74 28.45
CA ASN A 344 -12.45 -6.28 29.63
C ASN A 344 -11.32 -5.35 30.08
N LEU A 345 -11.40 -4.88 31.31
CA LEU A 345 -10.42 -3.96 31.89
C LEU A 345 -9.08 -4.66 32.19
N PRO A 346 -7.97 -3.91 32.24
CA PRO A 346 -6.66 -4.44 32.60
C PRO A 346 -6.67 -5.24 33.88
N GLY A 347 -5.98 -6.37 33.91
CA GLY A 347 -5.86 -7.24 35.08
C GLY A 347 -7.04 -8.15 35.35
N THR A 348 -8.17 -8.05 34.66
CA THR A 348 -9.26 -9.02 34.72
C THR A 348 -8.88 -10.36 34.10
N ASP A 349 -9.53 -11.46 34.55
CA ASP A 349 -9.25 -12.79 34.01
C ASP A 349 -9.49 -12.88 32.51
N GLN A 350 -10.48 -12.14 31.98
CA GLN A 350 -10.77 -12.07 30.55
C GLN A 350 -9.70 -11.31 29.78
N ALA A 351 -9.16 -10.19 30.33
CA ALA A 351 -8.07 -9.47 29.72
C ALA A 351 -6.77 -10.31 29.73
N LYS A 352 -6.49 -11.03 30.81
CA LYS A 352 -5.40 -12.00 30.91
C LYS A 352 -5.54 -13.14 29.89
N ALA A 353 -6.75 -13.69 29.73
CA ALA A 353 -7.03 -14.72 28.74
C ALA A 353 -6.82 -14.22 27.29
N ALA A 354 -6.92 -12.91 27.03
CA ALA A 354 -6.65 -12.29 25.73
C ALA A 354 -5.15 -12.04 25.50
N ALA A 355 -4.34 -12.06 26.54
CA ALA A 355 -2.88 -11.96 26.42
C ALA A 355 -2.34 -13.14 25.62
N ASN A 356 -1.44 -12.85 24.70
CA ASN A 356 -0.94 -13.90 23.82
C ASN A 356 0.45 -13.58 23.29
N SER A 357 1.18 -14.63 22.93
CA SER A 357 2.42 -14.54 22.20
C SER A 357 2.34 -15.31 20.88
N ILE A 358 3.12 -14.88 19.91
CA ILE A 358 3.33 -15.61 18.65
C ILE A 358 4.85 -15.67 18.40
N ALA A 359 5.34 -16.87 18.17
CA ALA A 359 6.69 -17.07 17.65
C ALA A 359 6.61 -17.76 16.30
N ARG A 360 7.24 -17.16 15.27
CA ARG A 360 7.21 -17.68 13.90
C ARG A 360 8.58 -17.57 13.27
N THR A 361 9.00 -18.62 12.58
CA THR A 361 10.17 -18.62 11.73
C THR A 361 9.77 -18.89 10.29
N SER A 362 10.28 -18.09 9.37
CA SER A 362 10.06 -18.25 7.93
C SER A 362 11.42 -18.44 7.26
N LEU A 363 11.52 -19.42 6.39
CA LEU A 363 12.72 -19.72 5.60
C LEU A 363 12.35 -19.73 4.12
N GLN A 364 13.07 -18.96 3.31
CA GLN A 364 12.95 -18.97 1.86
C GLN A 364 14.30 -19.28 1.23
N SER A 365 14.32 -20.16 0.26
CA SER A 365 15.50 -20.43 -0.55
C SER A 365 15.11 -20.42 -2.03
N ASP A 366 15.86 -19.68 -2.82
CA ASP A 366 15.66 -19.58 -4.26
C ASP A 366 16.99 -19.86 -4.97
N TYR A 367 16.94 -20.70 -5.99
CA TYR A 367 18.09 -21.12 -6.79
C TYR A 367 17.82 -20.83 -8.25
N LEU A 368 18.77 -20.19 -8.92
CA LEU A 368 18.77 -19.89 -10.34
C LEU A 368 19.99 -20.51 -11.01
N ALA A 369 19.77 -21.18 -12.13
CA ALA A 369 20.83 -21.51 -13.07
C ALA A 369 20.41 -21.06 -14.48
N GLU A 370 21.22 -20.20 -15.10
CA GLU A 370 20.97 -19.66 -16.42
C GLU A 370 22.20 -19.84 -17.30
N PHE A 371 21.98 -20.30 -18.52
CA PHE A 371 23.02 -20.49 -19.53
C PHE A 371 22.61 -19.74 -20.80
N THR A 372 23.52 -18.91 -21.33
CA THR A 372 23.27 -18.13 -22.56
C THR A 372 24.42 -18.25 -23.53
N ALA A 373 24.06 -18.29 -24.81
CA ALA A 373 24.97 -18.10 -25.92
C ALA A 373 24.70 -16.73 -26.54
N ASN A 374 25.68 -15.85 -26.52
CA ASN A 374 25.59 -14.49 -27.00
C ASN A 374 26.53 -14.31 -28.21
N TYR A 375 25.99 -13.92 -29.35
CA TYR A 375 26.76 -13.67 -30.57
C TYR A 375 26.61 -12.20 -30.98
N ASN A 376 27.73 -11.49 -31.16
CA ASN A 376 27.77 -10.09 -31.54
C ASN A 376 28.67 -9.89 -32.73
N LYS A 377 28.15 -9.37 -33.85
CA LYS A 377 28.89 -9.22 -35.11
C LYS A 377 28.58 -7.90 -35.77
N SER A 378 29.61 -7.23 -36.22
CA SER A 378 29.52 -6.04 -37.10
C SER A 378 30.18 -6.33 -38.45
N TRP A 379 29.47 -5.99 -39.54
CA TRP A 379 29.99 -6.09 -40.91
C TRP A 379 29.99 -4.71 -41.57
N ASN A 380 31.03 -4.42 -42.29
CA ASN A 380 31.17 -3.19 -43.08
C ASN A 380 30.86 -1.90 -42.31
N GLN A 381 30.99 -1.92 -41.01
CA GLN A 381 30.64 -0.81 -40.07
C GLN A 381 29.18 -0.30 -40.14
N VAL A 382 28.35 -0.90 -40.98
CA VAL A 382 26.93 -0.51 -41.14
C VAL A 382 25.93 -1.56 -40.67
N HIS A 383 26.30 -2.83 -40.63
CA HIS A 383 25.45 -3.93 -40.17
C HIS A 383 25.90 -4.38 -38.78
N ASN A 384 25.08 -4.20 -37.79
CA ASN A 384 25.35 -4.66 -36.44
C ASN A 384 24.27 -5.67 -36.04
N PHE A 385 24.70 -6.86 -35.72
CA PHE A 385 23.83 -7.95 -35.26
C PHE A 385 24.24 -8.39 -33.87
N SER A 386 23.26 -8.54 -32.98
CA SER A 386 23.47 -9.22 -31.71
C SER A 386 22.33 -10.22 -31.46
N GLY A 387 22.71 -11.43 -31.07
CA GLY A 387 21.77 -12.48 -30.76
C GLY A 387 22.08 -13.12 -29.40
N VAL A 388 21.06 -13.49 -28.66
CA VAL A 388 21.17 -14.31 -27.48
C VAL A 388 20.18 -15.47 -27.56
N ALA A 389 20.63 -16.66 -27.18
CA ALA A 389 19.78 -17.81 -26.92
C ALA A 389 20.13 -18.33 -25.54
N GLY A 390 19.09 -18.67 -24.75
CA GLY A 390 19.30 -19.03 -23.36
C GLY A 390 18.33 -20.09 -22.85
N TYR A 391 18.76 -20.72 -21.78
CA TYR A 391 18.02 -21.65 -20.96
C TYR A 391 18.16 -21.22 -19.50
N SER A 392 17.07 -21.22 -18.73
CA SER A 392 17.13 -21.00 -17.29
C SER A 392 16.24 -21.95 -16.53
N ILE A 393 16.65 -22.30 -15.33
CA ILE A 393 15.83 -23.00 -14.33
C ILE A 393 15.92 -22.26 -13.01
N GLN A 394 14.77 -22.01 -12.41
CA GLN A 394 14.65 -21.38 -11.09
C GLN A 394 13.75 -22.25 -10.21
N LYS A 395 14.17 -22.42 -8.96
CA LYS A 395 13.42 -23.16 -7.94
C LYS A 395 13.35 -22.34 -6.66
N ASN A 396 12.17 -22.13 -6.16
CA ASN A 396 11.89 -21.46 -4.89
C ASN A 396 11.31 -22.47 -3.90
N MET A 397 11.74 -22.36 -2.65
CA MET A 397 11.25 -23.16 -1.53
C MET A 397 10.96 -22.20 -0.37
N TYR A 398 9.79 -22.36 0.23
CA TYR A 398 9.33 -21.55 1.35
C TYR A 398 8.79 -22.45 2.46
N ASP A 399 9.24 -22.21 3.69
CA ASP A 399 8.87 -22.98 4.86
C ASP A 399 8.55 -22.02 6.01
N ILE A 400 7.39 -22.20 6.64
CA ILE A 400 6.95 -21.43 7.81
C ILE A 400 6.60 -22.41 8.92
N LEU A 401 7.10 -22.10 10.11
CA LEU A 401 6.67 -22.71 11.35
C LEU A 401 6.36 -21.63 12.37
N GLY A 402 5.13 -21.61 12.88
CA GLY A 402 4.68 -20.66 13.89
C GLY A 402 3.79 -21.30 14.94
N VAL A 403 3.93 -20.82 16.16
CA VAL A 403 3.12 -21.20 17.31
C VAL A 403 2.54 -19.95 17.95
N LYS A 404 1.35 -20.07 18.51
CA LYS A 404 0.69 -19.06 19.33
C LYS A 404 0.42 -19.66 20.70
N ALA A 405 0.67 -18.91 21.76
CA ALA A 405 0.28 -19.25 23.12
C ALA A 405 -0.67 -18.18 23.69
N THR A 406 -1.60 -18.63 24.54
CA THR A 406 -2.53 -17.80 25.31
C THR A 406 -2.45 -18.21 26.78
N GLY A 407 -3.29 -17.69 27.66
CA GLY A 407 -3.38 -18.14 29.06
C GLY A 407 -2.26 -17.62 29.96
N TYR A 408 -1.72 -16.42 29.66
CA TYR A 408 -0.68 -15.79 30.47
C TYR A 408 -1.25 -15.34 31.83
N GLN A 409 -0.53 -15.66 32.90
CA GLN A 409 -0.88 -15.24 34.25
C GLN A 409 -0.30 -13.88 34.62
N ASP A 410 0.89 -13.58 34.07
CA ASP A 410 1.62 -12.32 34.26
C ASP A 410 2.52 -12.03 33.04
N ASP A 411 3.24 -10.92 33.07
CA ASP A 411 4.08 -10.42 31.99
C ASP A 411 5.58 -10.64 32.18
N HIS A 412 6.00 -11.52 33.11
CA HIS A 412 7.41 -11.78 33.41
C HIS A 412 8.10 -12.57 32.28
N ILE A 413 7.42 -13.54 31.71
CA ILE A 413 7.92 -14.33 30.56
C ILE A 413 7.03 -14.07 29.38
N THR A 414 7.55 -13.34 28.39
CA THR A 414 6.80 -12.86 27.22
C THR A 414 6.87 -13.79 26.01
N GLU A 415 7.70 -14.81 26.10
CA GLU A 415 7.85 -15.89 25.11
C GLU A 415 6.70 -16.91 25.22
N VAL A 416 6.57 -17.76 24.20
CA VAL A 416 5.55 -18.83 24.17
C VAL A 416 5.59 -19.71 25.43
N THR A 417 6.75 -19.88 26.03
CA THR A 417 6.94 -20.68 27.28
C THR A 417 6.37 -20.03 28.53
N GLY A 418 5.97 -18.75 28.48
CA GLY A 418 5.36 -18.04 29.62
C GLY A 418 3.85 -18.26 29.77
N HIS A 419 3.23 -19.06 28.89
CA HIS A 419 1.80 -19.37 29.00
C HIS A 419 1.51 -20.23 30.25
N GLY A 420 0.21 -20.31 30.63
CA GLY A 420 -0.24 -21.16 31.72
C GLY A 420 0.06 -22.65 31.47
N ALA A 421 -0.26 -23.47 32.49
CA ALA A 421 0.07 -24.89 32.47
C ALA A 421 -0.79 -25.75 31.53
N ASP A 422 -1.85 -25.20 30.92
CA ASP A 422 -2.74 -25.95 30.03
C ASP A 422 -2.12 -26.08 28.61
N PRO A 423 -1.82 -27.32 28.18
CA PRO A 423 -1.28 -27.52 26.82
C PRO A 423 -2.21 -27.05 25.69
N SER A 424 -3.51 -26.90 25.94
CA SER A 424 -4.47 -26.40 24.95
C SER A 424 -4.28 -24.90 24.65
N ASP A 425 -3.57 -24.18 25.51
CA ASP A 425 -3.20 -22.77 25.30
C ASP A 425 -2.15 -22.59 24.18
N ILE A 426 -1.50 -23.67 23.75
CA ILE A 426 -0.56 -23.65 22.63
C ILE A 426 -1.24 -24.16 21.37
N THR A 427 -1.22 -23.35 20.32
CA THR A 427 -1.80 -23.70 19.03
C THR A 427 -0.81 -23.42 17.88
N LEU A 428 -0.97 -24.14 16.77
CA LEU A 428 -0.24 -23.82 15.54
C LEU A 428 -0.78 -22.51 14.97
N ASN A 429 0.11 -21.55 14.71
CA ASN A 429 -0.25 -20.23 14.18
C ASN A 429 0.19 -20.18 12.74
N SER A 430 0.66 -20.67 11.98
CA SER A 430 1.11 -20.69 10.60
C SER A 430 2.12 -21.81 10.39
N THR A 431 1.71 -22.83 9.71
CA THR A 431 2.63 -23.91 9.33
C THR A 431 2.39 -24.18 7.84
N SER A 432 3.39 -23.94 7.04
CA SER A 432 3.29 -24.10 5.60
C SER A 432 4.62 -24.48 5.00
N LYS A 433 4.59 -25.40 4.06
CA LYS A 433 5.75 -25.72 3.22
C LYS A 433 5.31 -25.68 1.77
N SER A 434 5.98 -24.86 0.98
CA SER A 434 5.63 -24.72 -0.43
C SER A 434 6.87 -24.58 -1.31
N ASN A 435 6.75 -24.99 -2.55
CA ASN A 435 7.80 -24.81 -3.54
C ASN A 435 7.22 -24.65 -4.93
N TRP A 436 7.94 -23.91 -5.78
CA TRP A 436 7.67 -23.84 -7.21
C TRP A 436 8.97 -23.92 -8.00
N THR A 437 8.82 -24.33 -9.25
CA THR A 437 9.94 -24.41 -10.21
C THR A 437 9.48 -23.81 -11.53
N MET A 438 10.36 -23.07 -12.19
CA MET A 438 10.16 -22.52 -13.52
C MET A 438 11.33 -22.86 -14.42
N ILE A 439 11.01 -23.31 -15.64
CA ILE A 439 12.00 -23.58 -16.70
C ILE A 439 11.69 -22.67 -17.87
N SER A 440 12.73 -22.08 -18.46
CA SER A 440 12.56 -21.11 -19.53
C SER A 440 13.55 -21.36 -20.66
N TYR A 441 13.07 -21.22 -21.89
CA TYR A 441 13.89 -21.09 -23.10
C TYR A 441 13.62 -19.74 -23.74
N PHE A 442 14.66 -19.03 -24.12
CA PHE A 442 14.50 -17.69 -24.69
C PHE A 442 15.53 -17.39 -25.76
N THR A 443 15.11 -16.57 -26.72
CA THR A 443 16.01 -16.01 -27.74
C THR A 443 15.65 -14.56 -27.99
N ARG A 444 16.65 -13.76 -28.29
CA ARG A 444 16.50 -12.36 -28.74
C ARG A 444 17.51 -12.05 -29.81
N LEU A 445 17.04 -11.48 -30.90
CA LEU A 445 17.83 -11.06 -32.06
C LEU A 445 17.68 -9.55 -32.23
N ASN A 446 18.77 -8.84 -32.27
CA ASN A 446 18.80 -7.41 -32.54
C ASN A 446 19.60 -7.16 -33.81
N TYR A 447 19.06 -6.37 -34.72
CA TYR A 447 19.71 -5.93 -35.91
C TYR A 447 19.63 -4.41 -36.05
N ASN A 448 20.79 -3.79 -36.32
CA ASN A 448 20.92 -2.35 -36.55
C ASN A 448 21.61 -2.15 -37.88
N PHE A 449 20.95 -1.44 -38.78
CA PHE A 449 21.48 -1.05 -40.08
C PHE A 449 21.83 0.44 -40.10
N ALA A 450 23.11 0.74 -40.35
CA ALA A 450 23.64 2.09 -40.51
C ALA A 450 23.32 3.07 -39.34
N ASN A 451 23.02 2.57 -38.16
CA ASN A 451 22.49 3.37 -37.05
C ASN A 451 21.22 4.18 -37.40
N LYS A 452 20.50 3.75 -38.45
CA LYS A 452 19.24 4.34 -38.89
C LYS A 452 18.05 3.46 -38.53
N TYR A 453 18.14 2.17 -38.88
CA TYR A 453 17.03 1.21 -38.75
C TYR A 453 17.38 0.13 -37.72
N TYR A 454 16.51 -0.09 -36.78
CA TYR A 454 16.67 -1.06 -35.71
C TYR A 454 15.52 -2.02 -35.76
N LEU A 455 15.80 -3.31 -35.65
CA LEU A 455 14.83 -4.36 -35.52
C LEU A 455 15.24 -5.28 -34.37
N THR A 456 14.31 -5.55 -33.44
CA THR A 456 14.48 -6.54 -32.40
C THR A 456 13.35 -7.54 -32.48
N ALA A 457 13.66 -8.83 -32.42
CA ALA A 457 12.67 -9.90 -32.26
C ALA A 457 13.08 -10.77 -31.07
N SER A 458 12.13 -11.15 -30.24
CA SER A 458 12.38 -12.11 -29.16
C SER A 458 11.25 -13.12 -29.04
N PHE A 459 11.61 -14.28 -28.53
CA PHE A 459 10.68 -15.35 -28.20
C PHE A 459 11.11 -15.99 -26.90
N ARG A 460 10.15 -16.21 -26.01
CA ARG A 460 10.37 -16.89 -24.74
C ARG A 460 9.23 -17.90 -24.50
N GLY A 461 9.60 -19.11 -24.07
CA GLY A 461 8.70 -20.11 -23.54
C GLY A 461 9.03 -20.39 -22.08
N ASP A 462 8.06 -20.26 -21.21
CA ASP A 462 8.18 -20.48 -19.75
C ASP A 462 7.25 -21.62 -19.33
N ALA A 463 7.75 -22.58 -18.56
CA ALA A 463 6.93 -23.59 -17.91
C ALA A 463 6.98 -23.39 -16.39
N SER A 464 5.81 -23.23 -15.78
CA SER A 464 5.67 -23.01 -14.35
C SER A 464 4.95 -24.18 -13.68
N SER A 465 5.49 -24.65 -12.55
CA SER A 465 4.84 -25.66 -11.71
C SER A 465 3.66 -25.11 -10.88
N LEU A 466 3.39 -23.81 -10.94
CA LEU A 466 2.22 -23.18 -10.33
C LEU A 466 0.92 -23.58 -11.06
N PHE A 467 1.03 -23.95 -12.32
CA PHE A 467 -0.10 -24.36 -13.16
C PHE A 467 -0.24 -25.88 -13.31
N GLY A 468 -1.43 -26.30 -13.66
CA GLY A 468 -1.75 -27.68 -13.94
C GLY A 468 -0.93 -28.27 -15.11
N PRO A 469 -0.84 -29.60 -15.21
CA PRO A 469 -0.01 -30.27 -16.21
C PRO A 469 -0.29 -29.86 -17.66
N GLU A 470 -1.53 -29.51 -17.98
CA GLU A 470 -1.97 -29.19 -19.34
C GLU A 470 -1.56 -27.81 -19.80
N ASN A 471 -1.48 -26.81 -18.87
CA ASN A 471 -1.27 -25.40 -19.18
C ASN A 471 0.00 -24.80 -18.54
N ARG A 472 1.00 -25.64 -18.27
CA ARG A 472 2.27 -25.19 -17.67
C ARG A 472 3.07 -24.25 -18.57
N TRP A 473 2.99 -24.43 -19.89
CA TRP A 473 3.76 -23.67 -20.86
C TRP A 473 3.03 -22.42 -21.31
N GLY A 474 3.71 -21.27 -21.20
CA GLY A 474 3.32 -20.00 -21.81
C GLY A 474 4.34 -19.58 -22.84
N TYR A 475 3.89 -18.94 -23.93
CA TYR A 475 4.74 -18.49 -25.05
C TYR A 475 4.57 -16.99 -25.27
N PHE A 476 5.69 -16.28 -25.26
CA PHE A 476 5.74 -14.82 -25.23
C PHE A 476 6.61 -14.26 -26.33
N PRO A 477 6.07 -14.13 -27.56
CA PRO A 477 6.75 -13.45 -28.66
C PRO A 477 6.75 -11.95 -28.49
N SER A 478 7.80 -11.26 -29.03
CA SER A 478 7.80 -9.81 -29.18
C SER A 478 8.61 -9.36 -30.38
N ILE A 479 8.25 -8.20 -30.92
CA ILE A 479 8.95 -7.52 -31.99
C ILE A 479 8.96 -6.02 -31.74
N SER A 480 10.07 -5.36 -32.05
CA SER A 480 10.15 -3.90 -32.04
C SER A 480 10.99 -3.39 -33.20
N ALA A 481 10.60 -2.25 -33.73
CA ALA A 481 11.31 -1.52 -34.75
C ALA A 481 11.53 -0.08 -34.31
N ALA A 482 12.68 0.50 -34.74
CA ALA A 482 12.93 1.92 -34.55
C ALA A 482 13.65 2.49 -35.74
N TRP A 483 13.36 3.76 -36.02
CA TRP A 483 13.97 4.53 -37.08
C TRP A 483 14.53 5.84 -36.53
N THR A 484 15.85 6.00 -36.64
CA THR A 484 16.51 7.28 -36.33
C THR A 484 16.42 8.17 -37.55
N VAL A 485 15.32 8.90 -37.65
CA VAL A 485 15.00 9.80 -38.80
C VAL A 485 16.09 10.86 -38.96
N SER A 486 16.65 11.33 -37.87
CA SER A 486 17.69 12.35 -37.86
C SER A 486 19.02 11.89 -38.49
N ASN A 487 19.20 10.59 -38.72
CA ASN A 487 20.39 10.10 -39.43
C ASN A 487 20.18 10.05 -40.95
N GLU A 488 19.01 10.42 -41.48
CA GLU A 488 18.73 10.50 -42.89
C GLU A 488 19.20 11.84 -43.50
N ASP A 489 19.64 11.78 -44.73
CA ASP A 489 20.19 12.96 -45.44
C ASP A 489 19.14 14.06 -45.62
N PHE A 490 17.88 13.68 -45.90
CA PHE A 490 16.79 14.65 -46.04
C PHE A 490 16.51 15.40 -44.73
N TYR A 491 16.63 14.71 -43.57
CA TYR A 491 16.42 15.35 -42.28
C TYR A 491 17.57 16.31 -41.95
N LYS A 492 18.82 15.85 -42.17
CA LYS A 492 20.02 16.69 -41.96
C LYS A 492 20.00 17.92 -42.83
N ALA A 493 19.56 17.78 -44.10
CA ALA A 493 19.42 18.90 -45.02
C ALA A 493 18.35 19.92 -44.54
N ALA A 494 17.28 19.45 -43.92
CA ALA A 494 16.17 20.33 -43.47
C ALA A 494 16.43 20.95 -42.10
N PHE A 495 16.98 20.18 -41.12
CA PHE A 495 17.08 20.58 -39.72
C PHE A 495 18.52 20.64 -39.17
N GLY A 496 19.52 20.25 -39.98
CA GLY A 496 20.90 20.15 -39.53
C GLY A 496 21.17 19.07 -38.49
N ASP A 497 22.35 19.10 -37.87
CA ASP A 497 22.78 18.15 -36.84
C ASP A 497 22.39 18.60 -35.41
N SER A 498 21.74 19.76 -35.27
CA SER A 498 21.37 20.32 -33.97
C SER A 498 20.12 19.68 -33.33
N SER A 499 19.42 18.86 -34.10
CA SER A 499 18.24 18.14 -33.66
C SER A 499 18.35 16.65 -33.92
N SER A 500 17.70 15.85 -33.08
CA SER A 500 17.61 14.40 -33.26
C SER A 500 16.16 13.95 -33.18
N LEU A 501 15.79 13.02 -34.06
CA LEU A 501 14.43 12.43 -34.06
C LEU A 501 14.54 10.92 -34.25
N LYS A 502 13.94 10.18 -33.29
CA LYS A 502 13.80 8.73 -33.38
C LYS A 502 12.35 8.35 -33.15
N VAL A 503 11.82 7.51 -34.02
CA VAL A 503 10.48 6.93 -33.91
C VAL A 503 10.66 5.45 -33.63
N ARG A 504 9.81 4.90 -32.75
CA ARG A 504 9.84 3.50 -32.36
C ARG A 504 8.43 2.94 -32.22
N ALA A 505 8.29 1.66 -32.56
CA ALA A 505 7.07 0.90 -32.36
C ALA A 505 7.42 -0.49 -31.86
N SER A 506 6.58 -1.02 -30.99
CA SER A 506 6.77 -2.36 -30.47
C SER A 506 5.42 -3.06 -30.23
N TRP A 507 5.45 -4.37 -30.34
CA TRP A 507 4.41 -5.28 -29.90
C TRP A 507 5.05 -6.43 -29.15
N GLY A 508 4.41 -6.88 -28.06
CA GLY A 508 4.87 -8.05 -27.35
C GLY A 508 3.80 -8.64 -26.47
N MET A 509 4.00 -9.90 -26.13
CA MET A 509 3.18 -10.62 -25.16
C MET A 509 3.98 -10.88 -23.89
N SER A 510 3.33 -10.79 -22.75
CA SER A 510 3.82 -11.21 -21.44
C SER A 510 2.79 -12.04 -20.74
N GLY A 511 3.22 -12.94 -19.86
CA GLY A 511 2.35 -13.73 -19.00
C GLY A 511 2.33 -13.24 -17.57
N ASN A 512 1.42 -13.75 -16.77
CA ASN A 512 1.41 -13.60 -15.34
C ASN A 512 1.17 -14.98 -14.70
N ASN A 513 2.04 -15.38 -13.78
CA ASN A 513 1.94 -16.60 -12.99
C ASN A 513 1.96 -16.32 -11.49
N ASN A 514 1.71 -15.09 -11.08
CA ASN A 514 1.79 -14.69 -9.68
C ASN A 514 0.54 -15.13 -8.92
N ILE A 515 0.42 -16.43 -8.72
CA ILE A 515 -0.61 -17.12 -7.95
C ILE A 515 0.02 -17.96 -6.84
N GLY A 516 -0.80 -18.35 -5.86
CA GLY A 516 -0.37 -19.26 -4.80
C GLY A 516 0.06 -20.62 -5.33
N ASN A 517 0.90 -21.31 -4.57
CA ASN A 517 1.36 -22.66 -4.89
C ASN A 517 0.20 -23.66 -4.83
N TYR A 518 0.23 -24.69 -5.69
CA TYR A 518 -0.70 -25.84 -5.72
C TYR A 518 -2.18 -25.47 -5.95
N GLN A 519 -2.47 -24.31 -6.54
CA GLN A 519 -3.86 -23.88 -6.76
C GLN A 519 -4.62 -24.79 -7.73
N TYR A 520 -3.94 -25.54 -8.61
CA TYR A 520 -4.52 -26.52 -9.51
C TYR A 520 -4.86 -27.85 -8.84
N ALA A 521 -4.32 -28.13 -7.65
CA ALA A 521 -4.47 -29.43 -6.97
C ALA A 521 -5.46 -29.33 -5.80
N ALA A 522 -6.35 -30.29 -5.69
CA ALA A 522 -7.22 -30.42 -4.53
C ALA A 522 -6.38 -30.73 -3.28
N VAL A 523 -6.37 -29.85 -2.30
CA VAL A 523 -5.73 -30.03 -0.99
C VAL A 523 -6.78 -30.54 -0.01
N MET A 524 -6.38 -31.45 0.85
CA MET A 524 -7.25 -31.90 1.94
C MET A 524 -7.09 -30.93 3.12
N ASN A 525 -8.18 -30.39 3.62
CA ASN A 525 -8.18 -29.62 4.86
C ASN A 525 -8.10 -30.57 6.04
N SER A 526 -7.31 -30.16 7.05
CA SER A 526 -7.18 -30.88 8.32
C SER A 526 -8.44 -30.67 9.19
N PRO A 527 -8.71 -31.53 10.15
CA PRO A 527 -10.05 -31.87 10.58
C PRO A 527 -10.72 -30.79 11.39
N SER A 528 -11.97 -30.59 11.08
CA SER A 528 -12.98 -30.30 12.07
C SER A 528 -13.63 -31.61 12.47
N GLY A 529 -14.08 -31.72 13.73
CA GLY A 529 -14.76 -32.92 14.17
C GLY A 529 -15.99 -33.21 13.31
N THR A 530 -16.05 -34.39 12.72
CA THR A 530 -17.22 -34.90 12.04
C THR A 530 -17.92 -35.85 12.98
N VAL A 531 -19.25 -35.74 13.12
CA VAL A 531 -20.05 -36.65 13.92
C VAL A 531 -20.39 -37.88 13.06
N ILE A 532 -19.97 -39.08 13.52
CA ILE A 532 -20.35 -40.34 12.91
C ILE A 532 -21.15 -41.19 13.89
N GLY A 533 -22.15 -41.86 13.35
CA GLY A 533 -22.98 -42.80 14.15
C GLY A 533 -23.49 -42.17 15.43
N ASN A 534 -23.43 -42.82 16.53
CA ASN A 534 -23.97 -42.51 17.86
C ASN A 534 -23.49 -41.17 18.50
N GLY A 535 -23.24 -40.13 17.71
CA GLY A 535 -22.79 -38.85 18.23
C GLY A 535 -21.27 -38.77 18.51
N THR A 536 -20.49 -39.74 18.06
CA THR A 536 -19.02 -39.73 18.24
C THR A 536 -18.38 -38.71 17.30
N ILE A 537 -17.61 -37.78 17.86
CA ILE A 537 -16.83 -36.79 17.12
C ILE A 537 -15.51 -37.47 16.70
N VAL A 538 -15.27 -37.57 15.42
CA VAL A 538 -14.02 -38.07 14.85
C VAL A 538 -13.36 -37.01 13.98
N SER A 539 -12.03 -37.01 13.94
CA SER A 539 -11.27 -36.22 12.99
C SER A 539 -11.50 -36.71 11.56
N ALA A 540 -12.03 -35.85 10.72
CA ALA A 540 -12.21 -36.16 9.29
C ALA A 540 -11.43 -35.16 8.43
N MET A 541 -10.77 -35.69 7.38
CA MET A 541 -10.19 -34.85 6.31
C MET A 541 -11.24 -34.67 5.22
N TYR A 542 -11.37 -33.46 4.71
CA TYR A 542 -12.27 -33.17 3.61
C TYR A 542 -11.55 -32.35 2.52
N PRO A 543 -11.96 -32.40 1.26
CA PRO A 543 -11.36 -31.57 0.21
C PRO A 543 -11.47 -30.09 0.56
N GLY A 544 -10.35 -29.36 0.48
CA GLY A 544 -10.26 -27.94 0.79
C GLY A 544 -10.85 -27.01 -0.25
N GLY A 545 -11.57 -27.58 -1.24
CA GLY A 545 -12.27 -26.83 -2.27
C GLY A 545 -12.29 -27.53 -3.61
N VAL A 546 -13.04 -26.98 -4.54
CA VAL A 546 -12.99 -27.34 -5.95
C VAL A 546 -11.76 -26.68 -6.57
N LYS A 547 -11.02 -27.40 -7.40
CA LYS A 547 -9.81 -26.92 -8.06
C LYS A 547 -9.91 -27.12 -9.57
N ASP A 548 -9.32 -26.17 -10.29
CA ASP A 548 -9.24 -26.23 -11.75
C ASP A 548 -7.87 -26.76 -12.18
N ASN A 549 -7.84 -28.00 -12.69
CA ASN A 549 -6.61 -28.62 -13.21
C ASN A 549 -6.12 -27.97 -14.50
N ALA A 550 -7.01 -27.25 -15.21
CA ALA A 550 -6.72 -26.55 -16.46
C ALA A 550 -6.27 -25.09 -16.24
N ILE A 551 -6.12 -24.65 -14.98
CA ILE A 551 -5.63 -23.31 -14.68
C ILE A 551 -4.29 -23.03 -15.38
N GLY A 552 -4.16 -21.90 -16.04
CA GLY A 552 -3.01 -21.51 -16.83
C GLY A 552 -2.66 -20.03 -16.76
N TRP A 553 -1.86 -19.60 -17.72
CA TRP A 553 -1.31 -18.27 -17.79
C TRP A 553 -2.38 -17.22 -18.09
N GLU A 554 -2.38 -16.13 -17.32
CA GLU A 554 -2.97 -14.88 -17.73
C GLU A 554 -2.02 -14.21 -18.75
N SER A 555 -2.54 -13.75 -19.88
CA SER A 555 -1.73 -13.20 -20.97
C SER A 555 -2.06 -11.74 -21.27
N THR A 556 -1.02 -10.92 -21.41
CA THR A 556 -1.11 -9.51 -21.78
C THR A 556 -0.42 -9.27 -23.11
N SER A 557 -1.17 -8.74 -24.07
CA SER A 557 -0.66 -8.26 -25.36
C SER A 557 -0.58 -6.74 -25.32
N GLN A 558 0.60 -6.18 -25.60
CA GLN A 558 0.87 -4.74 -25.54
C GLN A 558 1.43 -4.20 -26.83
N TYR A 559 0.87 -3.09 -27.28
CA TYR A 559 1.34 -2.28 -28.41
C TYR A 559 1.86 -0.96 -27.85
N ASN A 560 3.01 -0.51 -28.33
CA ASN A 560 3.64 0.75 -27.90
C ASN A 560 4.16 1.50 -29.13
N VAL A 561 3.93 2.81 -29.18
CA VAL A 561 4.50 3.73 -30.18
C VAL A 561 5.14 4.88 -29.42
N GLY A 562 6.37 5.24 -29.79
CA GLY A 562 7.12 6.28 -29.12
C GLY A 562 7.91 7.17 -30.07
N VAL A 563 8.13 8.38 -29.62
CA VAL A 563 8.93 9.40 -30.29
C VAL A 563 9.93 9.98 -29.30
N ASP A 564 11.20 10.00 -29.68
CA ASP A 564 12.27 10.66 -28.95
C ASP A 564 12.79 11.83 -29.80
N LEU A 565 12.66 13.05 -29.28
CA LEU A 565 13.02 14.30 -29.92
C LEU A 565 14.09 15.02 -29.10
N GLY A 566 15.24 15.29 -29.70
CA GLY A 566 16.28 16.14 -29.14
C GLY A 566 16.40 17.44 -29.93
N LEU A 567 16.42 18.56 -29.26
CA LEU A 567 16.51 19.90 -29.84
C LEU A 567 17.70 20.68 -29.25
N PHE A 568 18.25 21.63 -30.04
CA PHE A 568 19.32 22.50 -29.57
C PHE A 568 20.56 21.73 -29.07
N ASN A 569 21.02 20.74 -29.85
CA ASN A 569 22.11 19.82 -29.48
C ASN A 569 21.76 19.04 -28.17
N ASN A 570 20.57 18.51 -28.09
CA ASN A 570 20.02 17.78 -26.91
C ASN A 570 19.99 18.62 -25.64
N ARG A 571 19.91 19.97 -25.75
CA ARG A 571 19.62 20.80 -24.58
C ARG A 571 18.17 20.65 -24.11
N LEU A 572 17.28 20.31 -25.03
CA LEU A 572 15.90 19.93 -24.75
C LEU A 572 15.67 18.53 -25.34
N ALA A 573 15.37 17.55 -24.51
CA ALA A 573 14.98 16.21 -24.90
C ALA A 573 13.54 15.95 -24.49
N ILE A 574 12.74 15.40 -25.42
CA ILE A 574 11.33 15.05 -25.20
C ILE A 574 11.16 13.59 -25.61
N SER A 575 10.64 12.78 -24.72
CA SER A 575 10.23 11.40 -24.99
C SER A 575 8.74 11.27 -24.76
N ALA A 576 8.01 10.85 -25.77
CA ALA A 576 6.56 10.62 -25.68
C ALA A 576 6.23 9.21 -26.12
N ASN A 577 5.45 8.50 -25.32
CA ASN A 577 5.00 7.13 -25.56
C ASN A 577 3.49 7.06 -25.46
N TYR A 578 2.87 6.29 -26.36
CA TYR A 578 1.50 5.86 -26.28
C TYR A 578 1.46 4.35 -26.26
N TYR A 579 0.66 3.77 -25.37
CA TYR A 579 0.50 2.33 -25.26
C TYR A 579 -0.95 1.90 -25.19
N LEU A 580 -1.20 0.71 -25.68
CA LEU A 580 -2.46 -0.02 -25.59
C LEU A 580 -2.14 -1.45 -25.18
N SER A 581 -2.69 -1.91 -24.08
CA SER A 581 -2.59 -3.31 -23.66
C SER A 581 -3.93 -3.96 -23.45
N HIS A 582 -3.99 -5.25 -23.75
CA HIS A 582 -5.12 -6.13 -23.48
C HIS A 582 -4.64 -7.32 -22.67
N THR A 583 -5.25 -7.54 -21.52
CA THR A 583 -5.05 -8.76 -20.70
C THR A 583 -6.27 -9.65 -20.85
N GLN A 584 -6.05 -10.94 -21.06
CA GLN A 584 -7.06 -11.98 -21.28
C GLN A 584 -6.79 -13.18 -20.37
N ASP A 585 -7.76 -14.09 -20.27
CA ASP A 585 -7.69 -15.30 -19.44
C ASP A 585 -7.38 -14.95 -17.97
N LEU A 586 -8.13 -13.99 -17.45
CA LEU A 586 -7.89 -13.43 -16.12
C LEU A 586 -8.01 -14.49 -15.04
N LEU A 587 -7.00 -14.57 -14.18
CA LEU A 587 -7.02 -15.43 -13.01
C LEU A 587 -7.97 -14.85 -11.97
N PHE A 588 -9.01 -15.60 -11.62
CA PHE A 588 -10.06 -15.15 -10.73
C PHE A 588 -10.56 -16.25 -9.79
N GLU A 589 -10.84 -15.89 -8.56
CA GLU A 589 -11.45 -16.76 -7.57
C GLU A 589 -12.98 -16.72 -7.73
N GLN A 590 -13.49 -17.56 -8.65
CA GLN A 590 -14.90 -17.62 -9.00
C GLN A 590 -15.71 -18.22 -7.85
N PRO A 591 -16.79 -17.57 -7.38
CA PRO A 591 -17.72 -18.16 -6.45
C PRO A 591 -18.37 -19.42 -7.02
N VAL A 592 -18.43 -20.48 -6.23
CA VAL A 592 -19.10 -21.74 -6.61
C VAL A 592 -20.20 -22.07 -5.61
N SER A 593 -21.15 -22.91 -6.02
CA SER A 593 -22.22 -23.31 -5.12
C SER A 593 -21.67 -24.07 -3.92
N ALA A 594 -22.09 -23.70 -2.71
CA ALA A 594 -21.66 -24.33 -1.45
C ALA A 594 -21.98 -25.86 -1.42
N ILE A 595 -22.89 -26.33 -2.24
CA ILE A 595 -23.18 -27.76 -2.42
C ILE A 595 -21.95 -28.55 -2.94
N SER A 596 -21.03 -27.85 -3.65
CA SER A 596 -19.78 -28.46 -4.12
C SER A 596 -18.76 -28.72 -2.99
N GLY A 597 -19.04 -28.27 -1.77
CA GLY A 597 -18.11 -28.32 -0.64
C GLY A 597 -17.07 -27.19 -0.63
N ALA A 598 -17.21 -26.21 -1.52
CA ALA A 598 -16.36 -25.02 -1.58
C ALA A 598 -17.20 -23.76 -1.79
N THR A 599 -16.62 -22.60 -1.45
CA THR A 599 -17.26 -21.31 -1.68
C THR A 599 -16.68 -20.60 -2.91
N SER A 600 -15.47 -20.98 -3.32
CA SER A 600 -14.79 -20.41 -4.49
C SER A 600 -13.85 -21.42 -5.16
N MET A 601 -13.47 -21.13 -6.39
CA MET A 601 -12.48 -21.87 -7.19
C MET A 601 -11.63 -20.87 -7.97
N LEU A 602 -10.30 -20.96 -7.87
CA LEU A 602 -9.42 -20.18 -8.72
C LEU A 602 -9.35 -20.82 -10.11
N THR A 603 -9.68 -20.04 -11.12
CA THR A 603 -9.70 -20.48 -12.53
C THR A 603 -9.31 -19.31 -13.44
N ASN A 604 -9.03 -19.60 -14.72
CA ASN A 604 -9.01 -18.56 -15.74
C ASN A 604 -10.45 -18.25 -16.14
N LEU A 605 -10.91 -17.01 -15.93
CA LEU A 605 -12.25 -16.60 -16.35
C LEU A 605 -12.37 -16.64 -17.88
N PRO A 606 -13.28 -17.46 -18.44
CA PRO A 606 -13.56 -17.44 -19.87
C PRO A 606 -14.12 -16.06 -20.26
N ASN A 607 -13.85 -15.64 -21.50
CA ASN A 607 -14.36 -14.38 -22.05
C ASN A 607 -14.12 -13.16 -21.12
N SER A 608 -12.93 -13.09 -20.54
CA SER A 608 -12.52 -11.97 -19.70
C SER A 608 -11.45 -11.14 -20.38
N LYS A 609 -11.60 -9.81 -20.34
CA LYS A 609 -10.68 -8.90 -21.01
C LYS A 609 -10.60 -7.55 -20.33
N ILE A 610 -9.38 -7.14 -20.04
CA ILE A 610 -9.08 -5.80 -19.50
C ILE A 610 -8.26 -5.05 -20.53
N ARG A 611 -8.54 -3.77 -20.68
CA ARG A 611 -7.78 -2.84 -21.50
C ARG A 611 -7.13 -1.79 -20.63
N ASN A 612 -5.85 -1.53 -20.85
CA ASN A 612 -5.15 -0.34 -20.39
C ASN A 612 -4.68 0.47 -21.59
N THR A 613 -4.95 1.77 -21.56
CA THR A 613 -4.53 2.72 -22.59
C THR A 613 -3.90 3.92 -21.91
N GLY A 614 -2.76 4.37 -22.38
CA GLY A 614 -2.14 5.51 -21.73
C GLY A 614 -1.06 6.19 -22.56
N CYS A 615 -0.57 7.29 -22.00
CA CYS A 615 0.58 8.00 -22.53
C CYS A 615 1.50 8.45 -21.41
N ASP A 616 2.80 8.38 -21.70
CA ASP A 616 3.87 8.89 -20.86
C ASP A 616 4.66 9.92 -21.64
N ILE A 617 4.84 11.10 -21.08
CA ILE A 617 5.64 12.17 -21.65
C ILE A 617 6.71 12.56 -20.64
N GLN A 618 7.96 12.62 -21.08
CA GLN A 618 9.08 13.11 -20.32
C GLN A 618 9.74 14.26 -21.09
N VAL A 619 10.11 15.31 -20.37
CA VAL A 619 10.79 16.48 -20.91
C VAL A 619 12.02 16.75 -20.05
N ASP A 620 13.20 16.71 -20.62
CA ASP A 620 14.47 17.00 -19.98
C ASP A 620 15.10 18.24 -20.63
N GLY A 621 15.31 19.28 -19.84
CA GLY A 621 15.84 20.55 -20.29
C GLY A 621 17.13 20.95 -19.57
N ARG A 622 18.21 21.15 -20.31
CA ARG A 622 19.40 21.81 -19.82
C ARG A 622 19.28 23.32 -20.05
N VAL A 623 18.65 23.99 -19.09
CA VAL A 623 18.26 25.42 -19.21
C VAL A 623 19.50 26.31 -19.23
N LEU A 624 20.42 26.09 -18.26
CA LEU A 624 21.68 26.81 -18.16
C LEU A 624 22.84 25.83 -18.18
N SER A 625 23.91 26.20 -18.89
CA SER A 625 25.16 25.41 -18.93
C SER A 625 26.31 26.33 -19.18
N GLY A 626 27.23 26.43 -18.24
CA GLY A 626 28.43 27.21 -18.31
C GLY A 626 29.60 26.49 -17.63
N LYS A 627 30.74 27.14 -17.53
CA LYS A 627 31.94 26.57 -16.91
C LYS A 627 31.72 26.32 -15.40
N ASP A 628 31.04 27.27 -14.74
CA ASP A 628 30.91 27.29 -13.28
C ASP A 628 29.47 27.12 -12.83
N TYR A 629 28.52 26.91 -13.74
CA TYR A 629 27.10 26.75 -13.40
C TYR A 629 26.38 25.80 -14.35
N SER A 630 25.40 25.12 -13.82
CA SER A 630 24.43 24.34 -14.58
C SER A 630 23.06 24.43 -13.93
N PHE A 631 21.99 24.35 -14.73
CA PHE A 631 20.65 24.20 -14.25
C PHE A 631 19.83 23.32 -15.21
N ASN A 632 19.29 22.22 -14.68
CA ASN A 632 18.51 21.25 -15.42
C ASN A 632 17.10 21.13 -14.81
N ILE A 633 16.13 20.92 -15.68
CA ILE A 633 14.73 20.64 -15.34
C ILE A 633 14.35 19.34 -16.02
N SER A 634 13.83 18.39 -15.27
CA SER A 634 13.24 17.16 -15.80
C SER A 634 11.81 17.04 -15.30
N GLY A 635 10.85 16.94 -16.21
CA GLY A 635 9.44 16.77 -15.86
C GLY A 635 8.85 15.56 -16.58
N ASN A 636 7.91 14.89 -15.93
CA ASN A 636 7.16 13.80 -16.55
C ASN A 636 5.68 13.88 -16.16
N ILE A 637 4.86 13.37 -17.05
CA ILE A 637 3.43 13.16 -16.83
C ILE A 637 3.02 11.80 -17.40
N SER A 638 2.24 11.07 -16.64
CA SER A 638 1.72 9.75 -17.04
C SER A 638 0.21 9.70 -16.88
N VAL A 639 -0.46 9.20 -17.90
CA VAL A 639 -1.91 8.99 -17.95
C VAL A 639 -2.17 7.53 -18.24
N ASN A 640 -2.95 6.86 -17.40
CA ASN A 640 -3.46 5.51 -17.67
C ASN A 640 -4.98 5.48 -17.58
N ARG A 641 -5.63 4.74 -18.47
CA ARG A 641 -7.07 4.48 -18.47
C ARG A 641 -7.28 2.97 -18.51
N ASN A 642 -7.70 2.44 -17.36
CA ASN A 642 -8.09 1.05 -17.21
C ASN A 642 -9.57 0.90 -17.57
N LYS A 643 -9.95 -0.20 -18.24
CA LYS A 643 -11.34 -0.53 -18.54
C LYS A 643 -11.50 -2.05 -18.64
N VAL A 644 -12.46 -2.60 -17.92
CA VAL A 644 -12.95 -3.95 -18.10
C VAL A 644 -13.81 -3.97 -19.36
N LEU A 645 -13.41 -4.75 -20.36
CA LEU A 645 -14.15 -4.88 -21.63
C LEU A 645 -15.15 -6.01 -21.58
N GLU A 646 -14.76 -7.14 -21.02
CA GLU A 646 -15.53 -8.37 -20.92
C GLU A 646 -15.26 -9.01 -19.55
N LEU A 647 -16.28 -9.51 -18.90
CA LEU A 647 -16.18 -10.17 -17.59
C LEU A 647 -17.25 -11.27 -17.48
N ASP A 648 -16.91 -12.46 -17.97
CA ASP A 648 -17.69 -13.70 -17.86
C ASP A 648 -19.20 -13.52 -18.05
N GLY A 649 -19.59 -12.93 -19.21
CA GLY A 649 -20.99 -12.72 -19.59
C GLY A 649 -21.69 -11.58 -18.85
N GLY A 650 -20.96 -10.58 -18.38
CA GLY A 650 -21.50 -9.38 -17.73
C GLY A 650 -21.61 -9.49 -16.21
N ASN A 651 -20.98 -10.49 -15.61
CA ASN A 651 -20.91 -10.62 -14.15
C ASN A 651 -20.23 -9.41 -13.49
N THR A 652 -20.55 -9.17 -12.23
CA THR A 652 -19.93 -8.14 -11.42
C THR A 652 -19.19 -8.74 -10.23
N ILE A 653 -18.03 -8.18 -9.90
CA ILE A 653 -17.24 -8.56 -8.74
C ILE A 653 -17.38 -7.49 -7.69
N ILE A 654 -17.94 -7.84 -6.53
CA ILE A 654 -18.08 -6.93 -5.40
C ILE A 654 -17.19 -7.42 -4.27
N THR A 655 -16.31 -6.57 -3.79
CA THR A 655 -15.27 -6.93 -2.81
C THR A 655 -15.34 -6.09 -1.54
N ASN A 656 -14.86 -6.69 -0.45
CA ASN A 656 -14.66 -6.04 0.83
C ASN A 656 -13.24 -5.46 0.86
N GLY A 657 -13.11 -4.15 0.99
CA GLY A 657 -11.81 -3.47 1.02
C GLY A 657 -11.50 -2.81 2.34
N ALA A 658 -12.37 -2.97 3.35
CA ALA A 658 -12.19 -2.41 4.67
C ALA A 658 -12.62 -3.42 5.74
N GLU A 659 -12.29 -3.16 6.99
CA GLU A 659 -12.81 -3.90 8.14
C GLU A 659 -14.35 -3.91 8.18
N ARG A 660 -14.95 -4.76 9.00
CA ARG A 660 -16.40 -4.92 9.19
C ARG A 660 -17.16 -5.45 7.98
N SER A 661 -16.45 -6.10 7.04
CA SER A 661 -17.06 -6.75 5.88
C SER A 661 -17.89 -5.82 4.98
N TYR A 662 -17.62 -4.52 4.98
CA TYR A 662 -18.24 -3.60 4.04
C TYR A 662 -17.85 -3.93 2.61
N LYS A 663 -18.84 -4.03 1.74
CA LYS A 663 -18.65 -4.11 0.30
C LYS A 663 -18.31 -2.71 -0.20
N THR A 664 -17.03 -2.47 -0.43
CA THR A 664 -16.48 -1.13 -0.68
C THR A 664 -16.15 -0.88 -2.14
N HIS A 665 -15.96 -1.97 -2.92
CA HIS A 665 -15.52 -1.87 -4.30
C HIS A 665 -16.34 -2.74 -5.22
N ILE A 666 -16.41 -2.32 -6.48
CA ILE A 666 -17.04 -3.05 -7.57
C ILE A 666 -16.14 -3.06 -8.81
N THR A 667 -16.08 -4.20 -9.46
CA THR A 667 -15.48 -4.37 -10.78
C THR A 667 -16.55 -4.88 -11.73
N MET A 668 -16.79 -4.17 -12.82
CA MET A 668 -17.85 -4.46 -13.78
C MET A 668 -17.47 -4.04 -15.20
N GLU A 669 -18.10 -4.61 -16.19
CA GLU A 669 -17.91 -4.23 -17.58
C GLU A 669 -18.16 -2.73 -17.82
N GLY A 670 -17.33 -2.16 -18.65
CA GLY A 670 -17.43 -0.74 -19.00
C GLY A 670 -16.72 0.22 -18.04
N GLN A 671 -16.36 -0.23 -16.85
CA GLN A 671 -15.70 0.57 -15.80
C GLN A 671 -14.24 0.12 -15.56
N PRO A 672 -13.41 0.93 -14.91
CA PRO A 672 -12.12 0.49 -14.34
C PRO A 672 -12.30 -0.60 -13.28
N ILE A 673 -11.24 -1.35 -13.01
CA ILE A 673 -11.18 -2.31 -11.90
C ILE A 673 -11.25 -1.56 -10.56
N GLY A 674 -11.95 -2.12 -9.57
CA GLY A 674 -11.91 -1.66 -8.19
C GLY A 674 -12.48 -0.25 -7.97
N MET A 675 -13.57 0.08 -8.64
CA MET A 675 -14.29 1.34 -8.40
C MET A 675 -14.95 1.32 -7.04
N PHE A 676 -14.98 2.45 -6.35
CA PHE A 676 -15.70 2.56 -5.07
C PHE A 676 -17.20 2.34 -5.26
N TYR A 677 -17.78 1.56 -4.36
CA TYR A 677 -19.15 1.09 -4.44
C TYR A 677 -19.89 1.36 -3.12
N GLY A 678 -21.06 1.95 -3.21
CA GLY A 678 -21.86 2.28 -2.04
C GLY A 678 -23.01 3.21 -2.39
N PHE A 679 -23.48 3.95 -1.38
CA PHE A 679 -24.58 4.89 -1.52
C PHE A 679 -24.09 6.28 -1.91
N LYS A 680 -24.89 6.99 -2.69
CA LYS A 680 -24.60 8.37 -3.04
C LYS A 680 -25.42 9.29 -2.15
N VAL A 681 -24.76 10.11 -1.34
CA VAL A 681 -25.40 11.17 -0.55
C VAL A 681 -25.88 12.27 -1.48
N ILE A 682 -27.15 12.64 -1.39
CA ILE A 682 -27.79 13.70 -2.18
C ILE A 682 -27.84 15.00 -1.42
N GLY A 683 -28.10 14.94 -0.12
CA GLY A 683 -28.21 16.13 0.72
C GLY A 683 -28.45 15.82 2.17
N MET A 684 -28.77 16.85 2.93
CA MET A 684 -29.18 16.78 4.33
C MET A 684 -30.64 17.22 4.43
N VAL A 685 -31.42 16.48 5.22
CA VAL A 685 -32.85 16.76 5.49
C VAL A 685 -32.98 18.08 6.23
N THR A 686 -33.89 18.92 5.78
CA THR A 686 -34.24 20.20 6.38
C THR A 686 -35.68 20.16 6.93
N GLU A 687 -36.07 21.16 7.71
CA GLU A 687 -37.45 21.29 8.17
C GLU A 687 -38.46 21.38 7.02
N ALA A 688 -38.06 21.96 5.89
CA ALA A 688 -38.90 22.06 4.71
C ALA A 688 -39.28 20.70 4.09
N ASP A 689 -38.42 19.71 4.26
CA ASP A 689 -38.60 18.34 3.74
C ASP A 689 -39.61 17.53 4.56
N MET A 690 -39.82 17.89 5.84
CA MET A 690 -40.58 17.08 6.79
C MET A 690 -42.02 16.84 6.38
N ALA A 691 -42.71 17.83 5.80
CA ALA A 691 -44.09 17.66 5.33
C ALA A 691 -44.17 16.59 4.21
N GLY A 692 -43.19 16.58 3.30
CA GLY A 692 -43.06 15.58 2.25
C GLY A 692 -42.79 14.20 2.81
N ILE A 693 -41.78 14.08 3.69
CA ILE A 693 -41.41 12.82 4.38
C ILE A 693 -42.58 12.20 5.12
N GLN A 694 -43.32 13.00 5.91
CA GLN A 694 -44.48 12.53 6.67
C GLN A 694 -45.63 12.05 5.74
N ALA A 695 -45.87 12.75 4.64
CA ALA A 695 -46.84 12.34 3.66
C ALA A 695 -46.48 11.03 2.96
N ASP A 696 -45.20 10.86 2.62
CA ASP A 696 -44.67 9.66 1.99
C ASP A 696 -44.73 8.48 2.96
N ASP A 697 -44.34 8.67 4.22
CA ASP A 697 -44.40 7.66 5.26
C ASP A 697 -45.85 7.18 5.56
N ALA A 698 -46.80 8.09 5.50
CA ALA A 698 -48.21 7.74 5.65
C ALA A 698 -48.71 6.82 4.52
N VAL A 699 -48.35 7.13 3.28
CA VAL A 699 -48.66 6.30 2.11
C VAL A 699 -48.00 4.94 2.20
N TYR A 700 -46.69 4.91 2.54
CA TYR A 700 -45.92 3.68 2.70
C TYR A 700 -46.55 2.72 3.71
N LYS A 701 -46.88 3.22 4.91
CA LYS A 701 -47.50 2.45 6.00
C LYS A 701 -48.91 1.98 5.63
N ALA A 702 -49.73 2.86 5.03
CA ALA A 702 -51.10 2.52 4.62
C ALA A 702 -51.14 1.42 3.54
N ASN A 703 -50.09 1.33 2.69
CA ASN A 703 -50.00 0.33 1.61
C ASN A 703 -49.17 -0.91 1.99
N GLY A 704 -49.12 -1.26 3.26
CA GLY A 704 -48.44 -2.48 3.73
C GLY A 704 -46.93 -2.42 3.65
N ASN A 705 -46.33 -1.29 3.93
CA ASN A 705 -44.90 -1.00 3.87
C ASN A 705 -44.27 -1.11 2.48
N LYS A 706 -45.01 -0.64 1.48
CA LYS A 706 -44.57 -0.49 0.08
C LYS A 706 -45.18 0.75 -0.51
N PHE A 707 -44.49 1.38 -1.46
CA PHE A 707 -45.11 2.42 -2.25
C PHE A 707 -45.98 1.83 -3.36
N PRO A 708 -47.11 2.43 -3.71
CA PRO A 708 -47.91 2.08 -4.89
C PRO A 708 -47.06 2.25 -6.17
N GLU A 709 -47.28 1.41 -7.16
CA GLU A 709 -46.58 1.50 -8.44
C GLU A 709 -46.80 2.90 -9.06
N GLY A 710 -45.68 3.53 -9.47
CA GLY A 710 -45.69 4.88 -10.03
C GLY A 710 -45.89 6.03 -9.01
N TYR A 711 -45.83 5.72 -7.71
CA TYR A 711 -45.85 6.76 -6.68
C TYR A 711 -44.66 7.71 -6.82
N LYS A 712 -44.89 9.00 -6.75
CA LYS A 712 -43.80 10.00 -6.74
C LYS A 712 -43.64 10.56 -5.33
N LEU A 713 -42.44 10.40 -4.82
CA LEU A 713 -42.05 10.91 -3.50
C LEU A 713 -42.24 12.46 -3.47
N LYS A 714 -42.67 12.95 -2.31
CA LYS A 714 -42.80 14.38 -1.99
C LYS A 714 -41.63 14.93 -1.21
N GLY A 715 -40.91 14.03 -0.55
CA GLY A 715 -39.67 14.29 0.22
C GLY A 715 -38.54 13.33 -0.16
N PRO A 716 -37.40 13.40 0.55
CA PRO A 716 -36.30 12.45 0.45
C PRO A 716 -36.73 10.99 0.63
N ALA A 717 -36.18 10.09 -0.19
CA ALA A 717 -36.48 8.66 -0.11
C ALA A 717 -36.09 8.08 1.26
N ARG A 718 -36.98 7.27 1.82
CA ARG A 718 -36.74 6.61 3.09
C ARG A 718 -35.76 5.47 2.96
N SER A 719 -35.08 5.12 4.05
CA SER A 719 -34.23 3.92 4.12
C SER A 719 -34.95 2.77 4.80
N LEU A 720 -34.91 1.56 4.23
CA LEU A 720 -35.45 0.33 4.82
C LEU A 720 -34.81 -0.03 6.16
N SER A 721 -33.52 0.27 6.35
CA SER A 721 -32.81 -0.03 7.59
C SER A 721 -33.13 0.92 8.75
N GLN A 722 -33.98 1.95 8.52
CA GLN A 722 -34.35 2.91 9.53
C GLN A 722 -35.67 2.53 10.21
N SER A 723 -35.60 2.38 11.54
CA SER A 723 -36.78 2.22 12.38
C SER A 723 -37.53 3.53 12.57
N ILE A 724 -36.86 4.69 12.40
CA ILE A 724 -37.43 6.04 12.49
C ILE A 724 -37.40 6.69 11.13
N ALA A 725 -38.41 7.52 10.82
CA ALA A 725 -38.40 8.38 9.65
C ALA A 725 -37.22 9.35 9.67
N LEU A 726 -36.76 9.75 8.50
CA LEU A 726 -35.74 10.79 8.35
C LEU A 726 -36.17 12.07 9.10
N GLN A 727 -35.21 12.70 9.74
CA GLN A 727 -35.41 13.92 10.55
C GLN A 727 -34.43 15.01 10.10
N PRO A 728 -34.72 16.28 10.38
CA PRO A 728 -33.78 17.36 10.10
C PRO A 728 -32.38 17.05 10.66
N GLY A 729 -31.37 17.34 9.84
CA GLY A 729 -29.96 17.05 10.11
C GLY A 729 -29.51 15.62 9.77
N ASP A 730 -30.38 14.74 9.27
CA ASP A 730 -29.97 13.45 8.71
C ASP A 730 -29.53 13.61 7.27
N ILE A 731 -28.52 12.88 6.84
CA ILE A 731 -28.19 12.75 5.40
C ILE A 731 -29.14 11.76 4.74
N TYR A 732 -29.46 11.99 3.46
CA TYR A 732 -30.25 11.08 2.67
C TYR A 732 -29.54 10.70 1.38
N PHE A 733 -29.96 9.57 0.82
CA PHE A 733 -29.25 8.93 -0.28
C PHE A 733 -30.11 8.90 -1.54
N GLU A 734 -29.46 8.75 -2.70
CA GLU A 734 -30.10 8.59 -4.00
C GLU A 734 -30.87 7.25 -4.04
N ASP A 735 -32.13 7.32 -4.43
CA ASP A 735 -32.94 6.17 -4.84
C ASP A 735 -32.63 5.91 -6.32
N VAL A 736 -31.75 4.96 -6.57
CA VAL A 736 -31.18 4.71 -7.91
C VAL A 736 -32.18 3.95 -8.79
N ASN A 737 -32.97 3.05 -8.21
CA ASN A 737 -33.92 2.22 -8.92
C ASN A 737 -35.32 2.90 -9.04
N GLY A 738 -35.58 3.97 -8.26
CA GLY A 738 -36.79 4.76 -8.31
C GLY A 738 -38.01 4.12 -7.64
N ASP A 739 -37.81 3.16 -6.72
CA ASP A 739 -38.90 2.49 -6.02
C ASP A 739 -39.39 3.22 -4.74
N GLY A 740 -38.73 4.32 -4.38
CA GLY A 740 -39.04 5.18 -3.23
C GLY A 740 -38.38 4.75 -1.94
N VAL A 741 -37.60 3.71 -1.94
CA VAL A 741 -36.91 3.16 -0.75
C VAL A 741 -35.45 2.95 -1.03
N VAL A 742 -34.57 3.46 -0.18
CA VAL A 742 -33.13 3.26 -0.31
C VAL A 742 -32.72 1.96 0.38
N ASP A 743 -32.27 0.99 -0.42
CA ASP A 743 -31.78 -0.32 0.07
C ASP A 743 -30.49 -0.74 -0.67
N ASP A 744 -30.14 -2.01 -0.59
CA ASP A 744 -28.93 -2.53 -1.24
C ASP A 744 -28.94 -2.46 -2.78
N ASN A 745 -30.11 -2.29 -3.39
CA ASN A 745 -30.26 -2.13 -4.84
C ASN A 745 -29.91 -0.71 -5.33
N ASP A 746 -29.80 0.25 -4.41
CA ASP A 746 -29.42 1.63 -4.69
C ASP A 746 -27.91 1.88 -4.58
N LYS A 747 -27.14 0.84 -4.26
CA LYS A 747 -25.69 0.95 -4.29
C LYS A 747 -25.22 1.08 -5.73
N THR A 748 -24.29 2.00 -5.94
CA THR A 748 -23.76 2.32 -7.26
C THR A 748 -22.27 2.63 -7.20
N VAL A 749 -21.64 2.90 -8.34
CA VAL A 749 -20.28 3.43 -8.40
C VAL A 749 -20.29 4.85 -7.85
N ILE A 750 -19.61 5.06 -6.73
CA ILE A 750 -19.57 6.35 -6.02
C ILE A 750 -18.26 7.13 -6.20
N GLY A 751 -17.21 6.48 -6.71
CA GLY A 751 -15.93 7.14 -6.92
C GLY A 751 -14.90 6.29 -7.64
N ASN A 752 -13.81 6.95 -8.06
CA ASN A 752 -12.69 6.33 -8.77
C ASN A 752 -11.40 6.46 -7.96
N PRO A 753 -10.76 5.35 -7.54
CA PRO A 753 -9.47 5.37 -6.85
C PRO A 753 -8.29 5.71 -7.77
N HIS A 754 -8.47 5.58 -9.10
CA HIS A 754 -7.38 5.76 -10.05
C HIS A 754 -7.20 7.23 -10.42
N PRO A 755 -5.95 7.75 -10.40
CA PRO A 755 -5.69 9.12 -10.79
C PRO A 755 -5.98 9.37 -12.28
N LYS A 756 -6.40 10.58 -12.60
CA LYS A 756 -6.51 11.05 -13.98
C LYS A 756 -5.13 11.17 -14.62
N PHE A 757 -4.13 11.59 -13.86
CA PHE A 757 -2.72 11.59 -14.22
C PHE A 757 -1.84 11.65 -12.98
N THR A 758 -0.62 11.17 -13.13
CA THR A 758 0.48 11.35 -12.19
C THR A 758 1.56 12.19 -12.84
N TYR A 759 2.33 12.91 -12.04
CA TYR A 759 3.38 13.80 -12.56
C TYR A 759 4.56 13.87 -11.61
N GLY A 760 5.73 14.15 -12.17
CA GLY A 760 6.95 14.39 -11.45
C GLY A 760 7.71 15.58 -12.02
N LEU A 761 8.45 16.28 -11.16
CA LEU A 761 9.33 17.39 -11.52
C LEU A 761 10.62 17.28 -10.73
N ASN A 762 11.75 17.28 -11.43
CA ASN A 762 13.08 17.30 -10.82
C ASN A 762 13.83 18.54 -11.30
N LEU A 763 14.35 19.27 -10.35
CA LEU A 763 15.22 20.43 -10.56
C LEU A 763 16.62 20.07 -10.06
N SER A 764 17.65 20.34 -10.83
CA SER A 764 19.02 20.17 -10.36
C SER A 764 19.93 21.28 -10.92
N GLY A 765 20.87 21.70 -10.11
CA GLY A 765 21.77 22.75 -10.51
C GLY A 765 23.08 22.72 -9.75
N SER A 766 24.09 23.39 -10.32
CA SER A 766 25.34 23.64 -9.65
C SER A 766 25.79 25.07 -9.91
N TYR A 767 26.47 25.65 -8.93
CA TYR A 767 27.14 26.92 -9.04
C TYR A 767 28.48 26.86 -8.30
N LYS A 768 29.57 26.83 -9.04
CA LYS A 768 30.93 26.56 -8.50
C LYS A 768 30.93 25.27 -7.69
N ASP A 769 31.26 25.37 -6.41
CA ASP A 769 31.34 24.23 -5.48
C ASP A 769 30.00 23.86 -4.82
N PHE A 770 28.95 24.63 -5.09
CA PHE A 770 27.59 24.32 -4.62
C PHE A 770 26.83 23.46 -5.61
N ASP A 771 26.09 22.50 -5.11
CA ASP A 771 25.08 21.74 -5.85
C ASP A 771 23.73 21.82 -5.14
N MET A 772 22.65 21.77 -5.92
CA MET A 772 21.29 21.75 -5.42
C MET A 772 20.43 20.78 -6.22
N SER A 773 19.49 20.15 -5.55
CA SER A 773 18.43 19.37 -6.18
C SER A 773 17.11 19.54 -5.47
N ALA A 774 16.01 19.46 -6.21
CA ALA A 774 14.67 19.42 -5.66
C ALA A 774 13.80 18.47 -6.51
N SER A 775 13.08 17.58 -5.86
CA SER A 775 12.20 16.61 -6.50
C SER A 775 10.78 16.76 -5.98
N PHE A 776 9.84 16.73 -6.89
CA PHE A 776 8.41 16.85 -6.61
C PHE A 776 7.65 15.74 -7.32
N ASN A 777 6.61 15.24 -6.70
CA ASN A 777 5.65 14.34 -7.33
C ASN A 777 4.22 14.68 -6.96
N GLY A 778 3.28 14.12 -7.69
CA GLY A 778 1.88 14.25 -7.37
C GLY A 778 0.98 13.36 -8.21
N SER A 779 -0.25 13.27 -7.75
CA SER A 779 -1.37 12.67 -8.49
C SER A 779 -2.57 13.60 -8.49
N TYR A 780 -3.42 13.45 -9.49
CA TYR A 780 -4.61 14.29 -9.61
C TYR A 780 -5.84 13.49 -10.01
N GLY A 781 -6.96 13.76 -9.32
CA GLY A 781 -8.30 13.32 -9.71
C GLY A 781 -8.68 11.93 -9.21
N ASN A 782 -7.88 11.29 -8.36
CA ASN A 782 -8.26 10.07 -7.64
C ASN A 782 -9.06 10.41 -6.37
N LYS A 783 -9.90 9.47 -5.94
CA LYS A 783 -10.54 9.49 -4.63
C LYS A 783 -9.82 8.50 -3.70
N VAL A 784 -9.93 8.75 -2.40
CA VAL A 784 -9.52 7.87 -1.32
C VAL A 784 -10.77 7.54 -0.51
N LEU A 785 -10.97 6.27 -0.20
CA LEU A 785 -11.96 5.83 0.77
C LEU A 785 -11.35 5.92 2.16
N ASP A 786 -11.78 6.89 2.93
CA ASP A 786 -11.34 7.05 4.31
C ASP A 786 -12.16 6.12 5.23
N GLY A 787 -11.64 4.91 5.44
CA GLY A 787 -12.25 3.94 6.33
C GLY A 787 -12.22 4.35 7.81
N GLN A 788 -11.37 5.33 8.17
CA GLN A 788 -11.31 5.90 9.50
C GLN A 788 -12.55 6.76 9.81
N ASP A 789 -13.22 7.31 8.77
CA ASP A 789 -14.46 8.10 8.92
C ASP A 789 -15.55 7.32 9.66
N TYR A 790 -15.53 5.99 9.60
CA TYR A 790 -16.42 5.15 10.37
C TYR A 790 -16.35 5.44 11.89
N TYR A 791 -15.18 5.84 12.38
CA TYR A 791 -14.95 6.22 13.79
C TYR A 791 -14.84 7.72 13.95
N LEU A 792 -14.10 8.39 13.06
CA LEU A 792 -13.74 9.80 13.21
C LEU A 792 -14.84 10.75 12.72
N PHE A 793 -15.91 10.23 12.11
CA PHE A 793 -16.99 11.05 11.58
C PHE A 793 -18.38 10.39 11.76
N ASN A 794 -18.51 9.51 12.76
CA ASN A 794 -19.76 8.82 13.05
C ASN A 794 -20.76 9.67 13.86
N MET A 795 -20.33 10.81 14.37
CA MET A 795 -21.15 11.75 15.15
C MET A 795 -21.80 11.15 16.43
N GLU A 796 -21.22 10.05 16.91
CA GLU A 796 -21.78 9.33 18.08
C GLU A 796 -21.24 9.84 19.41
N GLY A 797 -20.11 10.56 19.43
CA GLY A 797 -19.42 10.94 20.66
C GLY A 797 -18.98 9.72 21.48
N SER A 798 -18.66 8.61 20.82
CA SER A 798 -18.13 7.41 21.46
C SER A 798 -16.60 7.41 21.55
N GLY A 799 -15.94 8.14 20.67
CA GLY A 799 -14.52 8.45 20.59
C GLY A 799 -14.32 9.79 19.92
N ASN A 800 -13.06 10.26 19.88
CA ASN A 800 -12.71 11.54 19.26
C ASN A 800 -13.04 11.55 17.78
N GLN A 801 -13.21 12.73 17.21
CA GLN A 801 -13.65 12.93 15.83
C GLN A 801 -12.88 14.06 15.15
N TYR A 802 -12.95 14.12 13.82
CA TYR A 802 -12.42 15.25 13.06
C TYR A 802 -12.99 16.58 13.55
N VAL A 803 -12.18 17.62 13.51
CA VAL A 803 -12.58 18.97 13.96
C VAL A 803 -13.82 19.49 13.23
N GLU A 804 -14.08 19.03 12.01
CA GLU A 804 -15.27 19.39 11.25
C GLU A 804 -16.58 18.89 11.91
N ALA A 805 -16.52 17.90 12.79
CA ALA A 805 -17.68 17.45 13.56
C ALA A 805 -18.29 18.56 14.45
N ASP A 806 -17.52 19.59 14.80
CA ASP A 806 -18.01 20.76 15.49
C ASP A 806 -18.97 21.62 14.62
N GLN A 807 -18.87 21.48 13.30
CA GLN A 807 -19.74 22.17 12.33
C GLN A 807 -20.99 21.37 11.97
N ARG A 808 -21.42 20.45 12.84
CA ARG A 808 -22.60 19.61 12.66
C ARG A 808 -23.90 20.37 12.69
N TYR A 809 -24.92 19.79 12.10
CA TYR A 809 -26.30 20.25 12.29
C TYR A 809 -26.69 20.03 13.77
N ARG A 810 -27.24 21.04 14.42
CA ARG A 810 -27.80 21.00 15.78
C ARG A 810 -29.32 21.18 15.76
N ASP A 811 -29.75 22.30 15.20
CA ASP A 811 -31.13 22.70 15.06
C ASP A 811 -31.30 23.73 13.91
N VAL A 812 -32.51 24.29 13.74
CA VAL A 812 -32.82 25.27 12.69
C VAL A 812 -32.03 26.57 12.84
N GLU A 813 -31.72 26.98 14.06
CA GLU A 813 -30.96 28.20 14.35
C GLU A 813 -29.45 27.95 14.16
N ASN A 814 -29.01 26.70 14.32
CA ASN A 814 -27.64 26.25 14.17
C ASN A 814 -27.54 25.10 13.16
N PRO A 815 -27.76 25.38 11.86
CA PRO A 815 -27.83 24.35 10.82
C PRO A 815 -26.44 23.77 10.45
N GLY A 816 -25.36 24.26 11.06
CA GLY A 816 -24.00 23.84 10.77
C GLY A 816 -23.52 24.26 9.38
N ASN A 817 -22.67 23.44 8.75
CA ASN A 817 -22.10 23.74 7.43
C ASN A 817 -22.93 23.15 6.24
N GLY A 818 -24.09 22.54 6.52
CA GLY A 818 -24.96 21.91 5.51
C GLY A 818 -24.45 20.54 4.99
N TRP A 819 -23.34 20.02 5.52
CA TRP A 819 -22.77 18.75 5.12
C TRP A 819 -22.63 17.77 6.29
N VAL A 820 -22.20 18.25 7.45
CA VAL A 820 -21.98 17.42 8.64
C VAL A 820 -23.33 17.21 9.36
N TYR A 821 -23.78 15.98 9.38
CA TYR A 821 -25.05 15.58 9.95
C TYR A 821 -25.08 15.70 11.49
N LYS A 822 -26.26 15.60 12.06
CA LYS A 822 -26.45 15.75 13.50
C LYS A 822 -25.80 14.64 14.31
N ALA A 823 -25.40 14.95 15.52
CA ALA A 823 -24.88 13.97 16.46
C ALA A 823 -26.00 13.06 17.01
N SER A 824 -25.74 11.76 17.10
CA SER A 824 -26.62 10.81 17.79
C SER A 824 -25.85 9.53 18.15
N ARG A 825 -25.83 9.16 19.41
CA ARG A 825 -25.23 7.90 19.85
C ARG A 825 -26.21 6.75 19.59
N GLY A 826 -25.75 5.74 18.84
CA GLY A 826 -26.62 4.64 18.45
C GLY A 826 -27.50 5.03 17.26
N GLY A 827 -26.95 4.83 16.10
CA GLY A 827 -27.54 5.29 14.83
C GLY A 827 -28.85 4.62 14.49
N THR A 828 -29.91 5.36 14.68
CA THR A 828 -31.22 4.97 14.18
C THR A 828 -31.47 5.40 12.74
N GLN A 829 -30.71 6.38 12.25
CA GLN A 829 -30.84 6.94 10.92
C GLN A 829 -29.87 6.39 9.88
N SER A 830 -28.95 5.52 10.27
CA SER A 830 -27.95 4.92 9.36
C SER A 830 -27.01 5.92 8.67
N ASN A 831 -26.88 7.14 9.17
CA ASN A 831 -25.98 8.14 8.59
C ASN A 831 -24.53 7.64 8.53
N SER A 832 -24.03 7.06 9.63
CA SER A 832 -22.67 6.56 9.78
C SER A 832 -22.48 5.08 9.45
N THR A 833 -23.56 4.32 9.30
CA THR A 833 -23.48 2.86 9.10
C THR A 833 -23.50 2.44 7.64
N ARG A 834 -23.69 3.39 6.73
CA ARG A 834 -23.75 3.18 5.28
C ARG A 834 -22.52 3.73 4.59
N LEU A 835 -21.77 2.84 3.96
CA LEU A 835 -20.69 3.27 3.09
C LEU A 835 -21.25 4.11 1.94
N SER A 836 -20.81 5.36 1.84
CA SER A 836 -21.37 6.33 0.92
C SER A 836 -20.31 7.32 0.41
N THR A 837 -20.72 8.22 -0.45
CA THR A 837 -19.87 9.33 -0.90
C THR A 837 -19.37 10.22 0.25
N PHE A 838 -19.95 10.13 1.43
CA PHE A 838 -19.50 10.84 2.62
C PHE A 838 -18.09 10.39 3.06
N TYR A 839 -17.76 9.12 2.86
CA TYR A 839 -16.44 8.53 3.17
C TYR A 839 -15.38 8.79 2.10
N LEU A 840 -15.74 9.42 0.97
CA LEU A 840 -14.83 9.63 -0.14
C LEU A 840 -14.18 11.01 -0.08
N GLN A 841 -12.88 11.03 0.00
CA GLN A 841 -12.07 12.24 0.01
C GLN A 841 -11.30 12.43 -1.30
N ASP A 842 -10.84 13.66 -1.55
CA ASP A 842 -9.98 13.97 -2.70
C ASP A 842 -8.55 13.53 -2.38
N GLY A 843 -8.08 12.53 -3.12
CA GLY A 843 -6.71 11.98 -3.01
C GLY A 843 -5.67 12.73 -3.82
N SER A 844 -6.03 13.83 -4.48
CA SER A 844 -5.07 14.64 -5.24
C SER A 844 -4.04 15.30 -4.31
N PHE A 845 -2.78 15.28 -4.73
CA PHE A 845 -1.72 15.92 -3.97
C PHE A 845 -0.57 16.42 -4.85
N PHE A 846 0.20 17.35 -4.30
CA PHE A 846 1.51 17.79 -4.76
C PHE A 846 2.49 17.75 -3.59
N ARG A 847 3.62 17.07 -3.75
CA ARG A 847 4.61 16.85 -2.69
C ARG A 847 6.00 17.26 -3.14
N CYS A 848 6.71 17.97 -2.27
CA CYS A 848 8.16 18.09 -2.33
C CYS A 848 8.76 16.85 -1.65
N THR A 849 9.20 15.88 -2.45
CA THR A 849 9.72 14.60 -1.95
C THR A 849 11.14 14.71 -1.43
N ASN A 850 11.94 15.57 -2.04
CA ASN A 850 13.32 15.84 -1.59
C ASN A 850 13.75 17.23 -2.01
N ILE A 851 14.50 17.91 -1.15
CA ILE A 851 15.30 19.08 -1.49
C ILE A 851 16.66 18.93 -0.83
N SER A 852 17.75 19.18 -1.57
CA SER A 852 19.12 19.06 -1.07
C SER A 852 19.97 20.22 -1.57
N VAL A 853 20.86 20.68 -0.69
CA VAL A 853 21.92 21.64 -1.02
C VAL A 853 23.23 21.12 -0.47
N GLY A 854 24.23 21.01 -1.33
CA GLY A 854 25.58 20.53 -1.00
C GLY A 854 26.66 21.52 -1.31
N TYR A 855 27.78 21.38 -0.63
CA TYR A 855 29.01 22.12 -0.87
C TYR A 855 30.19 21.15 -0.93
N THR A 856 30.95 21.19 -2.02
CA THR A 856 32.14 20.36 -2.23
C THR A 856 33.40 21.21 -2.02
N PHE A 857 34.26 20.78 -1.10
CA PHE A 857 35.50 21.50 -0.77
C PHE A 857 36.58 21.25 -1.83
N SER A 858 36.74 22.18 -2.78
CA SER A 858 37.67 22.05 -3.90
C SER A 858 39.14 21.92 -3.48
N ASN A 859 39.51 22.51 -2.33
CA ASN A 859 40.90 22.56 -1.80
C ASN A 859 41.22 21.46 -0.78
N VAL A 860 40.32 20.51 -0.52
CA VAL A 860 40.48 19.46 0.51
C VAL A 860 41.74 18.66 0.35
N LYS A 861 42.13 18.35 -0.89
CA LYS A 861 43.35 17.60 -1.21
C LYS A 861 44.62 18.29 -0.75
N ASN A 862 44.68 19.61 -0.80
CA ASN A 862 45.83 20.42 -0.41
C ASN A 862 46.01 20.48 1.12
N TRP A 863 44.97 20.83 1.87
CA TRP A 863 45.06 20.93 3.32
C TRP A 863 45.07 19.55 4.00
N SER A 864 44.51 18.48 3.39
CA SER A 864 44.62 17.11 3.88
C SER A 864 45.93 16.41 3.49
N LYS A 865 46.86 17.12 2.84
CA LYS A 865 48.12 16.57 2.30
C LYS A 865 47.93 15.36 1.38
N GLY A 866 46.84 15.38 0.62
CA GLY A 866 46.52 14.31 -0.33
C GLY A 866 45.80 13.11 0.28
N VAL A 867 45.51 13.09 1.58
CA VAL A 867 44.78 11.97 2.23
C VAL A 867 43.31 11.95 1.78
N ILE A 868 42.65 13.10 1.74
CA ILE A 868 41.25 13.22 1.32
C ILE A 868 41.25 13.79 -0.11
N SER A 869 40.68 13.05 -1.03
CA SER A 869 40.56 13.47 -2.44
C SER A 869 39.28 14.25 -2.73
N ASN A 870 38.20 14.00 -1.99
CA ASN A 870 36.92 14.70 -2.09
C ASN A 870 36.23 14.78 -0.72
N LEU A 871 35.64 15.94 -0.41
CA LEU A 871 34.81 16.18 0.74
C LEU A 871 33.59 16.99 0.32
N ARG A 872 32.39 16.42 0.45
CA ARG A 872 31.12 17.12 0.28
C ARG A 872 30.32 17.08 1.56
N VAL A 873 29.78 18.21 1.96
CA VAL A 873 28.82 18.36 3.06
C VAL A 873 27.49 18.80 2.47
N TYR A 874 26.39 18.27 2.95
CA TYR A 874 25.06 18.64 2.45
C TYR A 874 24.02 18.67 3.57
N VAL A 875 22.98 19.44 3.30
CA VAL A 875 21.72 19.42 4.06
C VAL A 875 20.59 19.08 3.09
N ALA A 876 19.61 18.31 3.56
CA ALA A 876 18.46 17.93 2.76
C ALA A 876 17.21 17.80 3.63
N ALA A 877 16.06 17.87 2.99
CA ALA A 877 14.80 17.54 3.63
C ALA A 877 13.98 16.60 2.71
N ASP A 878 13.44 15.54 3.30
CA ASP A 878 12.54 14.61 2.63
C ASP A 878 11.10 14.88 3.06
N ASN A 879 10.17 14.78 2.11
CA ASN A 879 8.75 15.04 2.29
C ASN A 879 8.48 16.39 2.98
N LEU A 880 9.20 17.44 2.56
CA LEU A 880 9.21 18.74 3.20
C LEU A 880 7.81 19.32 3.36
N PHE A 881 6.97 19.18 2.33
CA PHE A 881 5.55 19.52 2.38
C PHE A 881 4.73 18.68 1.41
N THR A 882 3.46 18.49 1.75
CA THR A 882 2.43 17.91 0.87
C THR A 882 1.22 18.83 0.86
N ILE A 883 0.82 19.30 -0.32
CA ILE A 883 -0.40 20.07 -0.53
C ILE A 883 -1.47 19.10 -0.97
N SER A 884 -2.51 18.91 -0.17
CA SER A 884 -3.64 18.03 -0.43
C SER A 884 -4.87 18.48 0.34
N LYS A 885 -6.06 18.13 -0.17
CA LYS A 885 -7.33 18.28 0.53
C LYS A 885 -7.66 17.09 1.42
N TYR A 886 -6.89 16.02 1.34
CA TYR A 886 -7.09 14.82 2.14
C TYR A 886 -6.87 15.13 3.64
N LYS A 887 -7.79 14.67 4.49
CA LYS A 887 -7.77 14.97 5.95
C LYS A 887 -6.76 14.12 6.70
N GLY A 888 -6.64 12.83 6.35
CA GLY A 888 -5.73 11.88 6.98
C GLY A 888 -4.25 12.20 6.82
N TYR A 889 -3.40 11.29 7.26
CA TYR A 889 -1.94 11.49 7.30
C TYR A 889 -1.28 11.54 5.92
N ASN A 890 -1.74 10.70 4.97
CA ASN A 890 -1.09 10.56 3.67
C ASN A 890 -2.12 10.28 2.56
N PRO A 891 -2.22 11.11 1.52
CA PRO A 891 -3.16 10.88 0.40
C PRO A 891 -2.77 9.70 -0.52
N GLU A 892 -1.56 9.16 -0.41
CA GLU A 892 -1.09 7.97 -1.15
C GLU A 892 -1.29 6.66 -0.38
N VAL A 893 -2.12 6.69 0.66
CA VAL A 893 -2.37 5.52 1.47
C VAL A 893 -3.11 4.43 0.69
N ASP A 894 -2.74 3.19 0.93
CA ASP A 894 -3.47 2.00 0.52
C ASP A 894 -3.34 0.91 1.59
N TYR A 895 -4.39 0.72 2.37
CA TYR A 895 -4.42 -0.26 3.45
C TYR A 895 -4.29 -1.70 2.94
N ASN A 896 -4.77 -1.96 1.73
CA ASN A 896 -4.79 -3.29 1.13
C ASN A 896 -3.51 -3.64 0.35
N ASP A 897 -2.43 -2.88 0.53
CA ASP A 897 -1.09 -3.14 -0.01
C ASP A 897 -1.07 -3.42 -1.51
N GLY A 898 -1.81 -2.61 -2.29
CA GLY A 898 -1.85 -2.70 -3.75
C GLY A 898 -2.76 -3.79 -4.30
N ALA A 899 -3.70 -4.32 -3.52
CA ALA A 899 -4.70 -5.26 -4.02
C ALA A 899 -5.55 -4.62 -5.14
N ASN A 900 -5.52 -5.19 -6.32
CA ASN A 900 -6.12 -4.61 -7.53
C ASN A 900 -7.64 -4.38 -7.42
N LEU A 901 -8.35 -5.23 -6.69
CA LEU A 901 -9.80 -5.15 -6.50
C LEU A 901 -10.23 -4.17 -5.42
N THR A 902 -9.31 -3.73 -4.54
CA THR A 902 -9.63 -2.90 -3.38
C THR A 902 -8.64 -1.75 -3.16
N PRO A 903 -8.32 -0.97 -4.20
CA PRO A 903 -7.32 0.10 -4.11
C PRO A 903 -7.84 1.33 -3.36
N GLY A 904 -6.92 2.11 -2.80
CA GLY A 904 -7.18 3.47 -2.33
C GLY A 904 -7.98 3.58 -1.03
N VAL A 905 -7.80 2.64 -0.10
CA VAL A 905 -8.42 2.65 1.23
C VAL A 905 -7.42 3.15 2.27
N ASP A 906 -7.84 4.08 3.13
CA ASP A 906 -7.12 4.42 4.37
C ASP A 906 -7.81 3.78 5.58
N TYR A 907 -7.04 3.02 6.37
CA TYR A 907 -7.50 2.42 7.61
C TYR A 907 -6.40 2.37 8.66
N GLY A 908 -5.74 3.53 8.92
CA GLY A 908 -4.75 3.68 10.00
C GLY A 908 -3.37 3.10 9.68
N LYS A 909 -2.87 3.31 8.46
CA LYS A 909 -1.49 2.98 8.09
C LYS A 909 -0.46 3.91 8.75
N TYR A 910 0.79 3.46 8.79
CA TYR A 910 1.91 4.25 9.28
C TYR A 910 1.97 5.62 8.57
N PRO A 911 2.04 6.73 9.33
CA PRO A 911 1.94 8.07 8.76
C PRO A 911 3.16 8.47 7.94
N LEU A 912 2.96 9.43 7.03
CA LEU A 912 4.06 10.00 6.25
C LEU A 912 5.08 10.69 7.17
N VAL A 913 6.35 10.37 6.95
CA VAL A 913 7.48 10.91 7.72
C VAL A 913 8.13 12.05 6.94
N ARG A 914 8.35 13.18 7.60
CA ARG A 914 9.23 14.25 7.14
C ARG A 914 10.60 14.06 7.79
N ALA A 915 11.68 14.16 7.01
CA ALA A 915 13.03 14.01 7.54
C ALA A 915 13.87 15.25 7.21
N TYR A 916 14.64 15.72 8.16
CA TYR A 916 15.68 16.73 7.98
C TYR A 916 17.04 16.05 8.09
N ASN A 917 17.82 16.12 7.06
CA ASN A 917 19.06 15.38 6.89
C ASN A 917 20.26 16.31 6.85
N MET A 918 21.35 15.89 7.47
CA MET A 918 22.68 16.46 7.24
C MET A 918 23.65 15.32 6.95
N GLY A 919 24.55 15.53 6.00
CA GLY A 919 25.44 14.46 5.57
C GLY A 919 26.81 14.91 5.14
N LEU A 920 27.71 13.94 5.14
CA LEU A 920 29.11 14.07 4.83
C LEU A 920 29.51 12.94 3.86
N GLN A 921 30.18 13.28 2.76
CA GLN A 921 30.73 12.34 1.80
C GLN A 921 32.23 12.58 1.67
N LEU A 922 33.02 11.55 1.97
CA LEU A 922 34.47 11.56 1.91
C LEU A 922 34.96 10.53 0.88
N THR A 923 35.97 10.89 0.11
CA THR A 923 36.76 9.97 -0.70
C THR A 923 38.24 10.15 -0.37
N PHE A 924 38.87 9.03 -0.06
CA PHE A 924 40.31 8.96 0.25
C PHE A 924 41.10 8.47 -0.94
#